data_84503f90239107e8f3c6439298b85feb
#
_entry.id   84503f90239107e8f3c6439298b85feb
#
_cell.length_a   1.000
_cell.length_b   1.000
_cell.length_c   1.000
_cell.angle_alpha   90.00
_cell.angle_beta   90.00
_cell.angle_gamma   90.00
#
_symmetry.space_group_name_H-M   'P 1'
#
loop_
_entity.id
_entity.type
_entity.pdbx_description
1 polymer ?
#
loop_
_entity_poly.entity_id
_entity_poly.type
_entity_poly.pdbx_seq_one_letter_code
_entity_poly.pdbx_strand_id
1 'polypeptide(L)'
;MATQQWKHHVFVSFRGEDTRHNFVCHLDKALSGKGLKTFVDYQLRRGEEINTALLQAIHDSKVAIVIFSENYASSSWCLDELLKIIECHESHNQIVIPVFYRVNPSDVRKQNGSFEESFAKHSENPRYSNKIQKWKDALTQAANISGRDSNAIREIETPSPCSLEGFVGLKSKISEVKTLLATGSSDVRMLGIWGMGGVGKTTLAEAIFAEVSSQFEGHCIVKKVREAWEKGREQRLLEQLISELLEQSDVKIDTTIIGPEPILVERLKSKRVFVVFDDVTDRSQLENLIGNQCWFGAGSNIIITSRDKQVFEGITDNIYKVEALSDTESHQLFMRNAFKERQPSQDHIPLIGSFVNYARGNPLAIKVLGSYVCGKGVKIWKDALNKLSKCPNQKIQNVLKLSYDGLDREEKAIFLHIACFFKGENIDEAERVFSSCGLSADVGVSVLVDKSLVTISKYDELDMHDLLQDMGREIVRDKSKDPRRRSRYWDAEEILGMFEENEGTEAIEIESISLNTSQIRDNIVLDPNVFKRMPKLKFLKVYTSCGEVSKLHLTRGLHFLPSELRYLYWDQYPLESLPTDFDAKELVVLHLPGSNIKQILKEVKDGGKLKVIAQSLIESPLISRVIDIVFGKLPFGIGNKVPSSSCRFLSKIIHMDMEGCQNLRSFPNNVDLQCLEILNLKGCSNLKIFPEISTNLRKLYVGGTAIKEVHLSSIEGLSRLQELNMQYCEKLESLPSNICKLQGLQNFF
;
A
#
# COMPACT_ATOMS: atom_id res chain seq x y z
N MET A 1 -16.70 -47.93 5.20
CA MET A 1 -16.41 -46.87 6.17
C MET A 1 -17.21 -45.65 5.72
N ALA A 2 -18.17 -45.19 6.51
CA ALA A 2 -18.97 -44.02 6.17
C ALA A 2 -18.06 -42.80 6.16
N THR A 3 -18.01 -42.07 5.05
CA THR A 3 -17.29 -40.80 4.94
C THR A 3 -17.97 -39.80 5.87
N GLN A 4 -17.30 -39.43 6.95
CA GLN A 4 -17.76 -38.40 7.88
C GLN A 4 -17.96 -37.09 7.14
N GLN A 5 -19.17 -36.62 7.03
CA GLN A 5 -19.50 -35.40 6.29
C GLN A 5 -19.38 -34.18 7.25
N TRP A 6 -18.28 -33.45 7.15
CA TRP A 6 -18.03 -32.26 7.95
C TRP A 6 -18.97 -31.10 7.55
N LYS A 7 -19.59 -30.47 8.52
CA LYS A 7 -20.52 -29.36 8.31
C LYS A 7 -19.78 -28.02 8.15
N HIS A 8 -18.65 -27.89 8.82
CA HIS A 8 -17.73 -26.74 8.74
C HIS A 8 -16.33 -27.20 8.36
N HIS A 9 -15.60 -26.35 7.64
CA HIS A 9 -14.20 -26.62 7.34
C HIS A 9 -13.31 -26.27 8.53
N VAL A 10 -13.60 -25.16 9.23
CA VAL A 10 -12.80 -24.63 10.32
C VAL A 10 -13.68 -24.14 11.47
N PHE A 11 -13.34 -24.52 12.69
CA PHE A 11 -13.81 -23.93 13.94
C PHE A 11 -12.70 -23.05 14.53
N VAL A 12 -13.03 -21.88 15.06
CA VAL A 12 -12.05 -20.97 15.68
C VAL A 12 -12.41 -20.77 17.15
N SER A 13 -11.54 -21.25 18.06
CA SER A 13 -11.63 -21.01 19.50
C SER A 13 -10.70 -19.87 19.90
N PHE A 14 -11.21 -18.89 20.61
CA PHE A 14 -10.46 -17.69 21.00
C PHE A 14 -11.12 -16.96 22.17
N ARG A 15 -10.37 -16.10 22.86
CA ARG A 15 -10.95 -15.18 23.83
C ARG A 15 -11.38 -13.89 23.14
N GLY A 16 -12.69 -13.61 23.16
CA GLY A 16 -13.28 -12.49 22.42
C GLY A 16 -12.72 -11.12 22.78
N GLU A 17 -12.46 -10.88 24.09
CA GLU A 17 -11.91 -9.61 24.56
C GLU A 17 -10.49 -9.33 24.04
N ASP A 18 -9.68 -10.37 23.83
CA ASP A 18 -8.28 -10.23 23.46
C ASP A 18 -8.06 -10.12 21.94
N THR A 19 -8.84 -10.88 21.16
CA THR A 19 -8.46 -11.13 19.74
C THR A 19 -9.58 -10.95 18.73
N ARG A 20 -10.84 -10.70 19.16
CA ARG A 20 -12.01 -10.65 18.27
C ARG A 20 -11.87 -9.60 17.16
N HIS A 21 -11.50 -8.37 17.52
CA HIS A 21 -11.51 -7.22 16.61
C HIS A 21 -10.19 -7.01 15.86
N ASN A 22 -9.10 -7.58 16.34
CA ASN A 22 -7.78 -7.38 15.75
C ASN A 22 -7.26 -8.58 14.94
N PHE A 23 -7.42 -9.80 15.40
CA PHE A 23 -6.90 -10.99 14.73
C PHE A 23 -7.98 -11.87 14.13
N VAL A 24 -9.02 -12.23 14.93
CA VAL A 24 -10.01 -13.23 14.52
C VAL A 24 -10.86 -12.76 13.34
N CYS A 25 -11.27 -11.48 13.32
CA CYS A 25 -12.05 -10.94 12.20
C CYS A 25 -11.28 -10.95 10.88
N HIS A 26 -9.97 -10.72 10.92
CA HIS A 26 -9.12 -10.81 9.72
C HIS A 26 -8.91 -12.26 9.29
N LEU A 27 -8.70 -13.17 10.26
CA LEU A 27 -8.59 -14.60 9.98
C LEU A 27 -9.86 -15.16 9.34
N ASP A 28 -11.03 -14.82 9.88
CA ASP A 28 -12.32 -15.28 9.35
C ASP A 28 -12.56 -14.75 7.93
N LYS A 29 -12.29 -13.45 7.68
CA LYS A 29 -12.36 -12.87 6.33
C LYS A 29 -11.41 -13.57 5.35
N ALA A 30 -10.18 -13.85 5.77
CA ALA A 30 -9.20 -14.53 4.94
C ALA A 30 -9.60 -15.96 4.60
N LEU A 31 -10.11 -16.73 5.57
CA LEU A 31 -10.57 -18.09 5.38
C LEU A 31 -11.82 -18.13 4.49
N SER A 32 -12.78 -17.23 4.73
CA SER A 32 -14.01 -17.10 3.94
C SER A 32 -13.70 -16.68 2.50
N GLY A 33 -12.73 -15.76 2.29
CA GLY A 33 -12.25 -15.35 0.98
C GLY A 33 -11.57 -16.48 0.19
N LYS A 34 -11.10 -17.53 0.87
CA LYS A 34 -10.60 -18.77 0.26
C LYS A 34 -11.68 -19.84 0.07
N GLY A 35 -12.96 -19.50 0.30
CA GLY A 35 -14.08 -20.44 0.16
C GLY A 35 -14.20 -21.46 1.31
N LEU A 36 -13.49 -21.25 2.44
CA LEU A 36 -13.58 -22.12 3.61
C LEU A 36 -14.78 -21.71 4.45
N LYS A 37 -15.60 -22.69 4.81
CA LYS A 37 -16.75 -22.49 5.68
C LYS A 37 -16.29 -22.51 7.13
N THR A 38 -16.14 -21.32 7.72
CA THR A 38 -15.71 -21.12 9.10
C THR A 38 -16.89 -21.12 10.05
N PHE A 39 -16.65 -21.49 11.31
CA PHE A 39 -17.54 -21.27 12.43
C PHE A 39 -16.81 -20.47 13.50
N VAL A 40 -17.37 -19.30 13.85
CA VAL A 40 -16.86 -18.39 14.87
C VAL A 40 -18.00 -18.05 15.83
N ASP A 41 -17.73 -17.82 17.10
CA ASP A 41 -18.73 -17.66 18.18
C ASP A 41 -19.82 -16.60 17.90
N TYR A 42 -19.53 -15.56 17.12
CA TYR A 42 -20.53 -14.53 16.75
C TYR A 42 -21.57 -14.99 15.72
N GLN A 43 -21.42 -16.20 15.17
CA GLN A 43 -22.39 -16.78 14.21
C GLN A 43 -23.53 -17.53 14.91
N LEU A 44 -23.53 -17.58 16.25
CA LEU A 44 -24.62 -18.20 17.02
C LEU A 44 -25.92 -17.42 16.84
N ARG A 45 -27.01 -18.14 16.63
CA ARG A 45 -28.34 -17.56 16.52
C ARG A 45 -28.82 -17.09 17.89
N ARG A 46 -29.47 -15.94 17.95
CA ARG A 46 -30.07 -15.43 19.20
C ARG A 46 -31.16 -16.39 19.65
N GLY A 47 -31.02 -16.94 20.87
CA GLY A 47 -31.99 -17.87 21.49
C GLY A 47 -31.59 -19.33 21.52
N GLU A 48 -30.44 -19.72 20.95
CA GLU A 48 -29.88 -21.07 21.13
C GLU A 48 -29.09 -21.18 22.45
N GLU A 49 -29.10 -22.37 23.07
CA GLU A 49 -28.20 -22.66 24.20
C GLU A 49 -26.76 -22.66 23.70
N ILE A 50 -26.02 -21.62 24.06
CA ILE A 50 -24.68 -21.33 23.54
C ILE A 50 -23.75 -22.54 23.70
N ASN A 51 -23.79 -23.22 24.84
CA ASN A 51 -22.86 -24.30 25.13
C ASN A 51 -23.09 -25.54 24.22
N THR A 52 -24.33 -25.93 23.99
CA THR A 52 -24.66 -27.10 23.17
C THR A 52 -24.33 -26.86 21.69
N ALA A 53 -24.65 -25.68 21.18
CA ALA A 53 -24.38 -25.32 19.79
C ALA A 53 -22.86 -25.21 19.47
N LEU A 54 -22.06 -24.69 20.41
CA LEU A 54 -20.61 -24.62 20.26
C LEU A 54 -19.95 -25.99 20.27
N LEU A 55 -20.33 -26.86 21.22
CA LEU A 55 -19.79 -28.22 21.33
C LEU A 55 -20.12 -29.03 20.06
N GLN A 56 -21.34 -28.85 19.52
CA GLN A 56 -21.74 -29.50 18.28
C GLN A 56 -20.93 -28.93 17.08
N ALA A 57 -20.70 -27.61 17.01
CA ALA A 57 -19.90 -26.99 15.94
C ALA A 57 -18.44 -27.46 15.96
N ILE A 58 -17.86 -27.66 17.16
CA ILE A 58 -16.53 -28.27 17.31
C ILE A 58 -16.51 -29.66 16.71
N HIS A 59 -17.49 -30.53 17.10
CA HIS A 59 -17.60 -31.89 16.60
C HIS A 59 -17.79 -31.94 15.07
N ASP A 60 -18.58 -31.02 14.52
CA ASP A 60 -18.94 -30.97 13.10
C ASP A 60 -17.85 -30.26 12.22
N SER A 61 -16.70 -29.87 12.78
CA SER A 61 -15.62 -29.16 12.09
C SER A 61 -14.43 -30.06 11.80
N LYS A 62 -13.88 -29.96 10.58
CA LYS A 62 -12.69 -30.71 10.14
C LYS A 62 -11.41 -30.26 10.81
N VAL A 63 -11.28 -28.93 10.97
CA VAL A 63 -10.11 -28.27 11.55
C VAL A 63 -10.56 -27.41 12.71
N ALA A 64 -9.81 -27.41 13.82
CA ALA A 64 -9.97 -26.46 14.92
C ALA A 64 -8.73 -25.58 15.05
N ILE A 65 -8.90 -24.27 14.92
CA ILE A 65 -7.85 -23.28 15.19
C ILE A 65 -8.07 -22.76 16.61
N VAL A 66 -7.07 -22.90 17.46
CA VAL A 66 -7.12 -22.45 18.85
C VAL A 66 -6.16 -21.29 19.03
N ILE A 67 -6.69 -20.10 19.35
CA ILE A 67 -5.90 -18.88 19.50
C ILE A 67 -5.65 -18.61 20.98
N PHE A 68 -4.46 -19.00 21.45
CA PHE A 68 -4.01 -18.73 22.82
C PHE A 68 -3.55 -17.27 22.92
N SER A 69 -4.26 -16.47 23.69
CA SER A 69 -3.91 -15.11 24.08
C SER A 69 -3.54 -15.04 25.56
N GLU A 70 -3.04 -13.91 26.00
CA GLU A 70 -2.59 -13.70 27.41
C GLU A 70 -3.65 -14.09 28.43
N ASN A 71 -4.92 -13.77 28.17
CA ASN A 71 -6.02 -14.07 29.09
C ASN A 71 -6.88 -15.28 28.67
N TYR A 72 -6.45 -16.10 27.71
CA TYR A 72 -7.22 -17.24 27.24
C TYR A 72 -7.69 -18.16 28.38
N ALA A 73 -6.78 -18.49 29.29
CA ALA A 73 -7.06 -19.37 30.43
C ALA A 73 -7.97 -18.74 31.49
N SER A 74 -8.20 -17.43 31.49
CA SER A 74 -9.13 -16.80 32.44
C SER A 74 -10.61 -17.11 32.13
N SER A 75 -10.91 -17.58 30.92
CA SER A 75 -12.24 -17.97 30.48
C SER A 75 -12.47 -19.48 30.66
N SER A 76 -13.33 -19.87 31.58
CA SER A 76 -13.74 -21.27 31.72
C SER A 76 -14.40 -21.83 30.46
N TRP A 77 -15.02 -20.97 29.63
CA TRP A 77 -15.63 -21.32 28.36
C TRP A 77 -14.58 -21.72 27.32
N CYS A 78 -13.53 -20.90 27.16
CA CYS A 78 -12.44 -21.22 26.25
C CYS A 78 -11.72 -22.52 26.67
N LEU A 79 -11.61 -22.76 27.97
CA LEU A 79 -11.02 -23.99 28.49
C LEU A 79 -11.92 -25.23 28.27
N ASP A 80 -13.25 -25.10 28.39
CA ASP A 80 -14.19 -26.16 28.06
C ASP A 80 -14.22 -26.44 26.54
N GLU A 81 -14.16 -25.41 25.69
CA GLU A 81 -13.99 -25.56 24.22
C GLU A 81 -12.71 -26.33 23.89
N LEU A 82 -11.58 -25.91 24.48
CA LEU A 82 -10.29 -26.56 24.27
C LEU A 82 -10.36 -28.06 24.66
N LEU A 83 -10.94 -28.35 25.81
CA LEU A 83 -11.11 -29.73 26.24
C LEU A 83 -11.88 -30.54 25.20
N LYS A 84 -12.96 -29.98 24.66
CA LYS A 84 -13.77 -30.64 23.61
C LYS A 84 -13.01 -30.79 22.30
N ILE A 85 -12.22 -29.81 21.92
CA ILE A 85 -11.37 -29.86 20.72
C ILE A 85 -10.33 -30.99 20.85
N ILE A 86 -9.70 -31.17 22.01
CA ILE A 86 -8.73 -32.22 22.25
C ILE A 86 -9.41 -33.59 22.22
N GLU A 87 -10.61 -33.75 22.84
CA GLU A 87 -11.40 -34.96 22.73
C GLU A 87 -11.73 -35.33 21.27
N CYS A 88 -12.11 -34.33 20.44
CA CYS A 88 -12.39 -34.56 19.02
C CYS A 88 -11.13 -34.88 18.23
N HIS A 89 -9.99 -34.29 18.59
CA HIS A 89 -8.70 -34.63 17.98
C HIS A 89 -8.35 -36.12 18.19
N GLU A 90 -8.50 -36.62 19.41
CA GLU A 90 -8.18 -38.00 19.75
C GLU A 90 -9.18 -39.00 19.16
N SER A 91 -10.48 -38.66 19.17
CA SER A 91 -11.54 -39.61 18.81
C SER A 91 -11.95 -39.59 17.32
N HIS A 92 -11.79 -38.43 16.64
CA HIS A 92 -12.30 -38.22 15.29
C HIS A 92 -11.24 -37.74 14.29
N ASN A 93 -9.95 -37.76 14.66
CA ASN A 93 -8.85 -37.23 13.83
C ASN A 93 -9.08 -35.78 13.35
N GLN A 94 -9.73 -34.95 14.17
CA GLN A 94 -9.85 -33.52 13.91
C GLN A 94 -8.46 -32.88 13.92
N ILE A 95 -8.16 -32.07 12.91
CA ILE A 95 -6.89 -31.36 12.83
C ILE A 95 -6.92 -30.16 13.79
N VAL A 96 -6.01 -30.09 14.76
CA VAL A 96 -5.88 -28.95 15.67
C VAL A 96 -4.67 -28.12 15.29
N ILE A 97 -4.90 -26.81 15.15
CA ILE A 97 -3.85 -25.83 14.84
C ILE A 97 -3.80 -24.80 15.96
N PRO A 98 -2.87 -24.94 16.92
CA PRO A 98 -2.67 -23.92 17.95
C PRO A 98 -1.97 -22.68 17.36
N VAL A 99 -2.48 -21.52 17.73
CA VAL A 99 -1.92 -20.21 17.40
C VAL A 99 -1.61 -19.47 18.70
N PHE A 100 -0.35 -19.13 18.92
CA PHE A 100 0.10 -18.44 20.13
C PHE A 100 0.15 -16.94 19.84
N TYR A 101 -0.92 -16.22 20.20
CA TYR A 101 -1.06 -14.79 19.93
C TYR A 101 -0.48 -13.98 21.10
N ARG A 102 0.71 -13.41 20.89
CA ARG A 102 1.47 -12.64 21.89
C ARG A 102 1.75 -13.37 23.21
N VAL A 103 1.73 -14.69 23.19
CA VAL A 103 2.08 -15.53 24.34
C VAL A 103 3.18 -16.51 23.97
N ASN A 104 4.02 -16.85 24.91
CA ASN A 104 5.06 -17.86 24.70
C ASN A 104 4.43 -19.27 24.77
N PRO A 105 4.65 -20.13 23.77
CA PRO A 105 4.16 -21.51 23.80
C PRO A 105 4.56 -22.29 25.05
N SER A 106 5.70 -21.98 25.63
CA SER A 106 6.22 -22.57 26.86
C SER A 106 5.36 -22.20 28.08
N ASP A 107 4.82 -20.97 28.13
CA ASP A 107 3.96 -20.52 29.23
C ASP A 107 2.59 -21.17 29.16
N VAL A 108 2.05 -21.36 27.95
CA VAL A 108 0.82 -22.13 27.73
C VAL A 108 1.01 -23.59 28.16
N ARG A 109 2.14 -24.20 27.76
CA ARG A 109 2.46 -25.62 28.05
C ARG A 109 2.64 -25.91 29.53
N LYS A 110 3.32 -24.99 30.24
CA LYS A 110 3.65 -25.15 31.66
C LYS A 110 2.68 -24.39 32.58
N GLN A 111 1.71 -23.72 32.03
CA GLN A 111 0.76 -22.83 32.71
C GLN A 111 1.45 -21.81 33.60
N ASN A 112 2.46 -21.10 33.08
CA ASN A 112 3.18 -20.05 33.77
C ASN A 112 2.58 -18.65 33.51
N GLY A 113 2.97 -17.64 34.32
CA GLY A 113 2.59 -16.25 34.13
C GLY A 113 1.07 -16.04 34.22
N SER A 114 0.46 -15.40 33.23
CA SER A 114 -0.98 -15.09 33.21
C SER A 114 -1.87 -16.35 33.27
N PHE A 115 -1.37 -17.49 32.79
CA PHE A 115 -2.05 -18.77 32.90
C PHE A 115 -2.06 -19.29 34.33
N GLU A 116 -0.96 -19.16 35.07
CA GLU A 116 -0.86 -19.51 36.50
C GLU A 116 -1.85 -18.71 37.33
N GLU A 117 -1.87 -17.38 37.13
CA GLU A 117 -2.80 -16.47 37.81
C GLU A 117 -4.27 -16.82 37.53
N SER A 118 -4.57 -17.20 36.28
CA SER A 118 -5.90 -17.61 35.87
C SER A 118 -6.34 -18.89 36.57
N PHE A 119 -5.46 -19.88 36.69
CA PHE A 119 -5.77 -21.13 37.40
C PHE A 119 -5.83 -20.95 38.92
N ALA A 120 -5.08 -20.03 39.52
CA ALA A 120 -5.22 -19.67 40.92
C ALA A 120 -6.65 -19.19 41.22
N LYS A 121 -7.16 -18.26 40.39
CA LYS A 121 -8.57 -17.76 40.49
C LYS A 121 -9.60 -18.85 40.27
N HIS A 122 -9.39 -19.77 39.31
CA HIS A 122 -10.29 -20.89 39.09
C HIS A 122 -10.32 -21.88 40.29
N SER A 123 -9.21 -22.04 41.00
CA SER A 123 -9.09 -22.91 42.16
C SER A 123 -9.89 -22.41 43.37
N GLU A 124 -10.19 -21.12 43.44
CA GLU A 124 -11.05 -20.54 44.49
C GLU A 124 -12.52 -20.92 44.30
N ASN A 125 -12.94 -21.40 43.12
CA ASN A 125 -14.31 -21.73 42.82
C ASN A 125 -14.55 -23.25 42.88
N PRO A 126 -15.32 -23.75 43.89
CA PRO A 126 -15.55 -25.18 44.07
C PRO A 126 -16.16 -25.91 42.83
N ARG A 127 -16.84 -25.15 41.97
CA ARG A 127 -17.48 -25.71 40.74
C ARG A 127 -16.45 -26.20 39.71
N TYR A 128 -15.22 -25.75 39.79
CA TYR A 128 -14.18 -26.11 38.82
C TYR A 128 -13.20 -27.17 39.32
N SER A 129 -13.30 -27.58 40.59
CA SER A 129 -12.34 -28.50 41.21
C SER A 129 -12.09 -29.78 40.38
N ASN A 130 -13.12 -30.31 39.75
CA ASN A 130 -13.05 -31.55 38.95
C ASN A 130 -12.54 -31.28 37.51
N LYS A 131 -12.47 -30.01 37.08
CA LYS A 131 -12.13 -29.64 35.71
C LYS A 131 -10.71 -29.09 35.57
N ILE A 132 -10.14 -28.52 36.62
CA ILE A 132 -8.84 -27.80 36.59
C ILE A 132 -7.75 -28.68 36.00
N GLN A 133 -7.63 -29.93 36.49
CA GLN A 133 -6.58 -30.82 35.97
C GLN A 133 -6.78 -31.14 34.50
N LYS A 134 -8.02 -31.40 34.08
CA LYS A 134 -8.34 -31.67 32.68
C LYS A 134 -8.04 -30.48 31.76
N TRP A 135 -8.30 -29.26 32.21
CA TRP A 135 -7.97 -28.03 31.47
C TRP A 135 -6.47 -27.85 31.33
N LYS A 136 -5.68 -28.12 32.41
CA LYS A 136 -4.22 -28.08 32.35
C LYS A 136 -3.65 -29.12 31.38
N ASP A 137 -4.19 -30.32 31.42
CA ASP A 137 -3.77 -31.39 30.51
C ASP A 137 -4.10 -31.06 29.05
N ALA A 138 -5.28 -30.48 28.77
CA ALA A 138 -5.68 -30.05 27.45
C ALA A 138 -4.80 -28.91 26.92
N LEU A 139 -4.42 -27.91 27.75
CA LEU A 139 -3.47 -26.87 27.38
C LEU A 139 -2.10 -27.46 27.07
N THR A 140 -1.63 -28.40 27.88
CA THR A 140 -0.34 -29.06 27.66
C THR A 140 -0.35 -29.86 26.37
N GLN A 141 -1.42 -30.61 26.10
CA GLN A 141 -1.57 -31.37 24.86
C GLN A 141 -1.62 -30.45 23.63
N ALA A 142 -2.47 -29.42 23.66
CA ALA A 142 -2.58 -28.47 22.56
C ALA A 142 -1.25 -27.74 22.28
N ALA A 143 -0.52 -27.34 23.34
CA ALA A 143 0.76 -26.67 23.20
C ALA A 143 1.91 -27.60 22.77
N ASN A 144 1.72 -28.92 22.77
CA ASN A 144 2.65 -29.89 22.21
C ASN A 144 2.37 -30.21 20.74
N ILE A 145 1.21 -29.84 20.21
CA ILE A 145 0.92 -29.92 18.78
C ILE A 145 1.72 -28.82 18.07
N SER A 146 2.31 -29.14 16.92
CA SER A 146 3.02 -28.15 16.10
C SER A 146 2.07 -27.00 15.73
N GLY A 147 2.26 -25.87 16.37
CA GLY A 147 1.43 -24.66 16.25
C GLY A 147 2.14 -23.51 15.55
N ARG A 148 1.40 -22.41 15.41
CA ARG A 148 1.93 -21.13 14.87
C ARG A 148 2.02 -20.10 15.99
N ASP A 149 3.21 -19.54 16.18
CA ASP A 149 3.40 -18.39 17.05
C ASP A 149 3.00 -17.13 16.27
N SER A 150 2.31 -16.17 16.90
CA SER A 150 1.95 -14.90 16.27
C SER A 150 3.19 -14.07 15.90
N ASN A 151 4.28 -14.29 16.59
CA ASN A 151 5.56 -13.73 16.20
C ASN A 151 6.15 -14.42 14.95
N ALA A 152 5.72 -15.66 14.66
CA ALA A 152 6.03 -16.42 13.45
C ALA A 152 4.93 -16.29 12.35
N ILE A 153 3.85 -15.55 12.58
CA ILE A 153 2.79 -15.27 11.57
C ILE A 153 3.32 -14.49 10.36
N ARG A 154 4.53 -13.90 10.45
CA ARG A 154 5.28 -13.48 9.25
C ARG A 154 5.51 -14.61 8.25
N GLU A 155 5.48 -15.88 8.65
CA GLU A 155 5.57 -17.04 7.74
C GLU A 155 4.27 -17.36 6.98
N ILE A 156 3.11 -16.84 7.36
CA ILE A 156 1.86 -17.01 6.57
C ILE A 156 1.86 -16.09 5.34
N GLU A 157 2.73 -15.07 5.30
CA GLU A 157 3.02 -14.27 4.11
C GLU A 157 4.08 -14.90 3.18
N THR A 158 4.71 -16.02 3.55
CA THR A 158 5.34 -16.82 2.51
C THR A 158 4.22 -17.35 1.63
N PRO A 159 4.20 -17.02 0.34
CA PRO A 159 3.26 -17.67 -0.55
C PRO A 159 3.45 -19.17 -0.30
N SER A 160 2.38 -19.87 0.01
CA SER A 160 2.28 -21.33 -0.11
C SER A 160 3.09 -21.71 -1.33
N PRO A 161 4.02 -22.70 -1.28
CA PRO A 161 4.90 -22.98 -2.41
C PRO A 161 3.98 -22.94 -3.62
N CYS A 162 4.07 -21.83 -4.37
CA CYS A 162 3.27 -21.64 -5.57
C CYS A 162 3.53 -22.93 -6.30
N SER A 163 2.50 -23.74 -6.50
CA SER A 163 2.69 -24.99 -7.21
C SER A 163 3.44 -24.59 -8.46
N LEU A 164 4.72 -25.01 -8.59
CA LEU A 164 5.60 -24.64 -9.70
C LEU A 164 4.93 -25.00 -11.06
N GLU A 165 3.84 -25.74 -11.01
CA GLU A 165 2.91 -26.01 -12.10
C GLU A 165 2.32 -24.76 -12.75
N GLY A 166 2.36 -23.60 -12.04
CA GLY A 166 1.92 -22.30 -12.58
C GLY A 166 2.97 -21.53 -13.37
N PHE A 167 4.26 -21.86 -13.26
CA PHE A 167 5.34 -21.09 -13.86
C PHE A 167 6.01 -21.88 -14.99
N VAL A 168 5.96 -21.29 -16.19
CA VAL A 168 6.58 -21.89 -17.39
C VAL A 168 8.07 -21.57 -17.39
N GLY A 169 8.92 -22.58 -17.65
CA GLY A 169 10.36 -22.41 -17.87
C GLY A 169 11.20 -22.13 -16.63
N LEU A 170 10.69 -22.36 -15.42
CA LEU A 170 11.45 -22.09 -14.19
C LEU A 170 12.17 -23.33 -13.62
N LYS A 171 11.67 -24.54 -13.86
CA LYS A 171 12.22 -25.76 -13.21
C LYS A 171 13.70 -25.98 -13.50
N SER A 172 14.13 -25.86 -14.77
CA SER A 172 15.54 -25.98 -15.15
C SER A 172 16.39 -24.89 -14.53
N LYS A 173 15.93 -23.63 -14.64
CA LYS A 173 16.63 -22.45 -14.10
C LYS A 173 16.81 -22.51 -12.58
N ILE A 174 15.77 -22.96 -11.86
CA ILE A 174 15.84 -23.19 -10.41
C ILE A 174 16.90 -24.24 -10.09
N SER A 175 16.93 -25.36 -10.82
CA SER A 175 17.93 -26.42 -10.62
C SER A 175 19.35 -25.93 -10.86
N GLU A 176 19.57 -25.17 -11.93
CA GLU A 176 20.86 -24.57 -12.25
C GLU A 176 21.33 -23.59 -11.15
N VAL A 177 20.45 -22.68 -10.72
CA VAL A 177 20.77 -21.72 -9.66
C VAL A 177 21.03 -22.42 -8.33
N LYS A 178 20.28 -23.48 -8.00
CA LYS A 178 20.55 -24.29 -6.81
C LYS A 178 21.93 -24.98 -6.87
N THR A 179 22.31 -25.45 -8.02
CA THR A 179 23.65 -26.05 -8.21
C THR A 179 24.75 -25.01 -7.96
N LEU A 180 24.58 -23.78 -8.47
CA LEU A 180 25.54 -22.69 -8.24
C LEU A 180 25.58 -22.26 -6.75
N LEU A 181 24.45 -22.31 -6.06
CA LEU A 181 24.36 -22.03 -4.61
C LEU A 181 24.90 -23.18 -3.76
N ALA A 182 24.92 -24.43 -4.26
CA ALA A 182 25.41 -25.62 -3.55
C ALA A 182 26.92 -25.85 -3.69
N THR A 183 27.54 -25.33 -4.75
CA THR A 183 28.99 -25.51 -5.03
C THR A 183 29.81 -24.46 -4.28
N GLY A 184 30.70 -24.87 -3.38
CA GLY A 184 31.69 -24.00 -2.74
C GLY A 184 31.90 -24.25 -1.25
N SER A 185 32.76 -23.43 -0.62
CA SER A 185 33.19 -23.50 0.77
C SER A 185 32.02 -23.22 1.78
N SER A 186 32.32 -23.38 3.06
CA SER A 186 31.42 -23.06 4.18
C SER A 186 31.15 -21.56 4.35
N ASP A 187 31.69 -20.72 3.48
CA ASP A 187 31.57 -19.27 3.57
C ASP A 187 30.23 -18.74 3.04
N VAL A 188 29.98 -17.43 3.20
CA VAL A 188 28.82 -16.75 2.65
C VAL A 188 28.87 -16.79 1.12
N ARG A 189 27.80 -17.24 0.49
CA ARG A 189 27.70 -17.35 -0.96
C ARG A 189 26.84 -16.27 -1.53
N MET A 190 27.33 -15.59 -2.54
CA MET A 190 26.59 -14.55 -3.25
C MET A 190 26.41 -14.97 -4.70
N LEU A 191 25.17 -14.84 -5.19
CA LEU A 191 24.82 -15.12 -6.57
C LEU A 191 24.11 -13.92 -7.18
N GLY A 192 24.66 -13.38 -8.24
CA GLY A 192 24.00 -12.37 -9.06
C GLY A 192 23.05 -13.02 -10.07
N ILE A 193 21.79 -12.61 -10.09
CA ILE A 193 20.83 -12.94 -11.14
C ILE A 193 20.69 -11.73 -12.06
N TRP A 194 21.26 -11.83 -13.26
CA TRP A 194 21.31 -10.74 -14.22
C TRP A 194 20.44 -10.99 -15.45
N GLY A 195 19.96 -9.90 -16.06
CA GLY A 195 19.21 -9.95 -17.32
C GLY A 195 18.35 -8.74 -17.54
N MET A 196 17.75 -8.65 -18.71
CA MET A 196 16.90 -7.53 -19.10
C MET A 196 15.63 -7.41 -18.24
N GLY A 197 14.98 -6.24 -18.32
CA GLY A 197 13.65 -6.04 -17.72
C GLY A 197 12.62 -7.00 -18.30
N GLY A 198 11.78 -7.58 -17.45
CA GLY A 198 10.72 -8.49 -17.88
C GLY A 198 11.13 -9.92 -18.20
N VAL A 199 12.43 -10.29 -18.10
CA VAL A 199 12.92 -11.66 -18.38
C VAL A 199 12.58 -12.67 -17.27
N GLY A 200 12.07 -12.18 -16.13
CA GLY A 200 11.62 -13.05 -15.04
C GLY A 200 12.61 -13.23 -13.89
N LYS A 201 13.58 -12.33 -13.70
CA LYS A 201 14.56 -12.38 -12.58
C LYS A 201 13.90 -12.46 -11.21
N THR A 202 13.02 -11.53 -10.93
CA THR A 202 12.25 -11.49 -9.68
C THR A 202 11.47 -12.78 -9.47
N THR A 203 10.79 -13.26 -10.52
CA THR A 203 10.01 -14.50 -10.46
C THR A 203 10.88 -15.72 -10.18
N LEU A 204 12.06 -15.78 -10.77
CA LEU A 204 13.04 -16.85 -10.51
C LEU A 204 13.55 -16.79 -9.07
N ALA A 205 13.94 -15.61 -8.61
CA ALA A 205 14.43 -15.42 -7.25
C ALA A 205 13.35 -15.75 -6.20
N GLU A 206 12.10 -15.32 -6.41
CA GLU A 206 10.96 -15.67 -5.55
C GLU A 206 10.67 -17.18 -5.54
N ALA A 207 10.76 -17.84 -6.69
CA ALA A 207 10.54 -19.28 -6.79
C ALA A 207 11.64 -20.06 -6.04
N ILE A 208 12.90 -19.66 -6.17
CA ILE A 208 14.02 -20.24 -5.42
C ILE A 208 13.84 -20.00 -3.92
N PHE A 209 13.50 -18.78 -3.55
CA PHE A 209 13.25 -18.43 -2.16
C PHE A 209 12.16 -19.32 -1.53
N ALA A 210 11.04 -19.49 -2.20
CA ALA A 210 9.94 -20.33 -1.73
C ALA A 210 10.36 -21.81 -1.53
N GLU A 211 11.33 -22.28 -2.33
CA GLU A 211 11.76 -23.68 -2.31
C GLU A 211 12.89 -23.95 -1.30
N VAL A 212 13.73 -22.95 -1.02
CA VAL A 212 15.00 -23.12 -0.29
C VAL A 212 14.99 -22.45 1.08
N SER A 213 14.20 -21.39 1.28
CA SER A 213 14.25 -20.55 2.48
C SER A 213 14.07 -21.30 3.80
N SER A 214 13.20 -22.32 3.82
CA SER A 214 12.93 -23.15 5.02
C SER A 214 14.13 -23.96 5.54
N GLN A 215 15.22 -24.03 4.78
CA GLN A 215 16.45 -24.72 5.17
C GLN A 215 17.41 -23.82 5.95
N PHE A 216 17.09 -22.56 6.14
CA PHE A 216 17.91 -21.54 6.78
C PHE A 216 17.28 -21.05 8.08
N GLU A 217 18.13 -20.62 9.03
CA GLU A 217 17.71 -20.14 10.35
C GLU A 217 17.03 -18.77 10.29
N GLY A 218 17.34 -17.99 9.26
CA GLY A 218 16.69 -16.72 8.95
C GLY A 218 16.58 -16.53 7.45
N HIS A 219 15.51 -15.90 6.98
CA HIS A 219 15.34 -15.67 5.55
C HIS A 219 14.55 -14.37 5.30
N CYS A 220 14.91 -13.65 4.24
CA CYS A 220 14.27 -12.38 3.89
C CYS A 220 14.30 -12.13 2.37
N ILE A 221 13.23 -11.57 1.82
CA ILE A 221 13.22 -10.97 0.48
C ILE A 221 13.08 -9.46 0.60
N VAL A 222 14.13 -8.74 0.27
CA VAL A 222 14.12 -7.28 0.13
C VAL A 222 13.71 -6.93 -1.29
N LYS A 223 12.43 -6.58 -1.46
CA LYS A 223 11.86 -6.28 -2.79
C LYS A 223 12.07 -4.83 -3.18
N LYS A 224 12.27 -4.60 -4.50
CA LYS A 224 12.31 -3.26 -5.11
C LYS A 224 13.36 -2.34 -4.45
N VAL A 225 14.58 -2.83 -4.26
CA VAL A 225 15.68 -2.09 -3.61
C VAL A 225 15.87 -0.72 -4.27
N ARG A 226 15.94 -0.67 -5.60
CA ARG A 226 16.06 0.58 -6.36
C ARG A 226 14.98 1.60 -5.99
N GLU A 227 13.72 1.18 -6.00
CA GLU A 227 12.59 2.07 -5.74
C GLU A 227 12.62 2.63 -4.31
N ALA A 228 13.01 1.80 -3.34
CA ALA A 228 13.15 2.24 -1.96
C ALA A 228 14.29 3.24 -1.79
N TRP A 229 15.41 3.02 -2.51
CA TRP A 229 16.56 3.94 -2.53
C TRP A 229 16.20 5.29 -3.13
N GLU A 230 15.56 5.29 -4.29
CA GLU A 230 15.05 6.52 -4.94
C GLU A 230 14.10 7.32 -4.04
N LYS A 231 13.43 6.65 -3.10
CA LYS A 231 12.51 7.28 -2.13
C LYS A 231 13.17 7.60 -0.78
N GLY A 232 14.49 7.43 -0.63
CA GLY A 232 15.22 7.63 0.63
C GLY A 232 14.73 6.74 1.78
N ARG A 233 14.42 5.48 1.46
CA ARG A 233 13.93 4.49 2.43
C ARG A 233 14.93 3.38 2.72
N GLU A 234 16.20 3.61 2.44
CA GLU A 234 17.29 2.63 2.62
C GLU A 234 17.38 2.13 4.05
N GLN A 235 17.23 3.03 5.03
CA GLN A 235 17.22 2.67 6.44
C GLN A 235 16.09 1.71 6.79
N ARG A 236 14.89 1.94 6.25
CA ARG A 236 13.75 1.04 6.47
C ARG A 236 13.97 -0.34 5.87
N LEU A 237 14.67 -0.41 4.72
CA LEU A 237 15.05 -1.70 4.15
C LEU A 237 16.01 -2.45 5.05
N LEU A 238 16.99 -1.75 5.63
CA LEU A 238 17.96 -2.34 6.54
C LEU A 238 17.29 -2.77 7.84
N GLU A 239 16.43 -1.94 8.42
CA GLU A 239 15.63 -2.30 9.58
C GLU A 239 14.73 -3.52 9.33
N GLN A 240 14.06 -3.56 8.17
CA GLN A 240 13.27 -4.72 7.75
C GLN A 240 14.12 -5.97 7.63
N LEU A 241 15.25 -5.89 6.92
CA LEU A 241 16.17 -7.00 6.73
C LEU A 241 16.61 -7.59 8.07
N ILE A 242 17.09 -6.75 8.99
CA ILE A 242 17.60 -7.18 10.30
C ILE A 242 16.46 -7.73 11.16
N SER A 243 15.32 -7.06 11.17
CA SER A 243 14.13 -7.47 11.90
C SER A 243 13.63 -8.85 11.47
N GLU A 244 13.57 -9.12 10.15
CA GLU A 244 13.15 -10.41 9.62
C GLU A 244 14.18 -11.52 9.90
N LEU A 245 15.48 -11.24 9.72
CA LEU A 245 16.54 -12.23 9.94
C LEU A 245 16.74 -12.59 11.41
N LEU A 246 16.55 -11.64 12.32
CA LEU A 246 16.69 -11.86 13.76
C LEU A 246 15.38 -12.20 14.47
N GLU A 247 14.26 -12.22 13.72
CA GLU A 247 12.91 -12.44 14.27
C GLU A 247 12.57 -11.49 15.41
N GLN A 248 13.02 -10.24 15.30
CA GLN A 248 12.88 -9.23 16.33
C GLN A 248 12.03 -8.07 15.83
N SER A 249 10.90 -7.81 16.49
CA SER A 249 10.08 -6.63 16.20
C SER A 249 10.79 -5.36 16.69
N ASP A 250 10.60 -4.26 15.93
CA ASP A 250 11.05 -2.91 16.29
C ASP A 250 12.58 -2.70 16.40
N VAL A 251 13.35 -3.32 15.51
CA VAL A 251 14.76 -2.95 15.34
C VAL A 251 14.81 -1.52 14.76
N LYS A 252 15.30 -0.58 15.56
CA LYS A 252 15.63 0.79 15.10
C LYS A 252 17.13 0.91 14.94
N ILE A 253 17.55 1.44 13.80
CA ILE A 253 18.96 1.72 13.54
C ILE A 253 19.20 3.20 13.79
N ASP A 254 20.23 3.52 14.54
CA ASP A 254 20.62 4.90 14.80
C ASP A 254 21.10 5.56 13.48
N THR A 255 20.47 6.66 13.10
CA THR A 255 20.80 7.40 11.87
C THR A 255 22.18 8.07 11.92
N THR A 256 22.81 8.16 13.08
CA THR A 256 24.14 8.77 13.26
C THR A 256 25.28 7.79 12.96
N ILE A 257 24.98 6.49 12.88
CA ILE A 257 25.97 5.43 12.64
C ILE A 257 25.69 4.82 11.25
N ILE A 258 26.72 4.77 10.41
CA ILE A 258 26.62 4.09 9.11
C ILE A 258 26.60 2.58 9.35
N GLY A 259 25.41 1.98 9.36
CA GLY A 259 25.21 0.53 9.51
C GLY A 259 24.54 0.11 10.82
N PRO A 260 24.28 -1.20 10.99
CA PRO A 260 23.67 -1.72 12.20
C PRO A 260 24.66 -1.72 13.38
N GLU A 261 24.12 -1.68 14.60
CA GLU A 261 24.91 -1.80 15.82
C GLU A 261 25.80 -3.07 15.83
N PRO A 262 27.02 -3.01 16.37
CA PRO A 262 27.95 -4.16 16.37
C PRO A 262 27.33 -5.44 16.93
N ILE A 263 26.48 -5.33 17.93
CA ILE A 263 25.80 -6.47 18.55
C ILE A 263 24.81 -7.16 17.60
N LEU A 264 24.15 -6.40 16.72
CA LEU A 264 23.26 -6.96 15.69
C LEU A 264 24.05 -7.67 14.62
N VAL A 265 25.21 -7.13 14.25
CA VAL A 265 26.15 -7.75 13.30
C VAL A 265 26.68 -9.09 13.84
N GLU A 266 27.08 -9.14 15.12
CA GLU A 266 27.51 -10.39 15.75
C GLU A 266 26.41 -11.46 15.73
N ARG A 267 25.18 -11.07 16.02
CA ARG A 267 24.02 -11.97 15.98
C ARG A 267 23.74 -12.46 14.56
N LEU A 268 23.86 -11.61 13.55
CA LEU A 268 23.71 -12.00 12.16
C LEU A 268 24.84 -12.95 11.72
N LYS A 269 26.08 -12.71 12.15
CA LYS A 269 27.23 -13.59 11.88
C LYS A 269 27.09 -14.98 12.50
N SER A 270 26.29 -15.13 13.53
CA SER A 270 26.05 -16.43 14.16
C SER A 270 24.93 -17.24 13.48
N LYS A 271 24.18 -16.65 12.56
CA LYS A 271 23.06 -17.29 11.88
C LYS A 271 23.38 -17.61 10.42
N ARG A 272 22.90 -18.75 9.96
CA ARG A 272 22.91 -19.13 8.55
C ARG A 272 21.62 -18.63 7.89
N VAL A 273 21.73 -17.63 7.00
CA VAL A 273 20.58 -16.92 6.44
C VAL A 273 20.45 -17.08 4.92
N PHE A 274 19.23 -16.95 4.40
CA PHE A 274 18.95 -16.88 2.98
C PHE A 274 18.29 -15.53 2.65
N VAL A 275 18.98 -14.71 1.87
CA VAL A 275 18.53 -13.35 1.55
C VAL A 275 18.42 -13.16 0.04
N VAL A 276 17.35 -12.50 -0.39
CA VAL A 276 17.18 -12.05 -1.77
C VAL A 276 17.06 -10.53 -1.80
N PHE A 277 17.94 -9.88 -2.56
CA PHE A 277 17.85 -8.44 -2.89
C PHE A 277 17.35 -8.30 -4.32
N ASP A 278 16.12 -7.76 -4.49
CA ASP A 278 15.49 -7.67 -5.80
C ASP A 278 15.55 -6.25 -6.37
N ASP A 279 15.87 -6.17 -7.69
CA ASP A 279 15.95 -4.94 -8.49
C ASP A 279 17.00 -3.94 -7.97
N VAL A 280 18.22 -4.43 -7.71
CA VAL A 280 19.38 -3.60 -7.34
C VAL A 280 19.93 -2.91 -8.60
N THR A 281 20.28 -1.63 -8.50
CA THR A 281 20.79 -0.82 -9.63
C THR A 281 22.15 -0.21 -9.39
N ASP A 282 22.61 -0.19 -8.15
CA ASP A 282 23.89 0.40 -7.79
C ASP A 282 24.60 -0.44 -6.72
N ARG A 283 25.92 -0.54 -6.83
CA ARG A 283 26.76 -1.27 -5.88
C ARG A 283 26.65 -0.71 -4.47
N SER A 284 26.54 0.59 -4.30
CA SER A 284 26.42 1.24 -3.00
C SER A 284 25.18 0.78 -2.21
N GLN A 285 24.11 0.39 -2.92
CA GLN A 285 22.92 -0.19 -2.30
C GLN A 285 23.23 -1.50 -1.58
N LEU A 286 24.07 -2.35 -2.20
CA LEU A 286 24.48 -3.60 -1.60
C LEU A 286 25.48 -3.38 -0.46
N GLU A 287 26.44 -2.49 -0.63
CA GLU A 287 27.42 -2.15 0.41
C GLU A 287 26.73 -1.68 1.70
N ASN A 288 25.64 -0.92 1.57
CA ASN A 288 24.84 -0.50 2.71
C ASN A 288 23.98 -1.62 3.33
N LEU A 289 23.49 -2.56 2.50
CA LEU A 289 22.60 -3.63 2.98
C LEU A 289 23.35 -4.88 3.46
N ILE A 290 24.57 -5.11 2.98
CA ILE A 290 25.36 -6.31 3.30
C ILE A 290 26.55 -5.93 4.19
N GLY A 291 27.01 -4.68 4.12
CA GLY A 291 28.24 -4.19 4.75
C GLY A 291 29.51 -4.59 4.00
N ASN A 292 30.58 -3.81 4.19
CA ASN A 292 31.85 -4.02 3.50
C ASN A 292 32.54 -5.37 3.81
N GLN A 293 32.20 -5.99 4.96
CA GLN A 293 32.79 -7.26 5.42
C GLN A 293 31.75 -8.38 5.55
N CYS A 294 30.64 -8.26 4.88
CA CYS A 294 29.50 -9.18 4.96
C CYS A 294 29.07 -9.50 6.42
N TRP A 295 27.88 -9.08 6.79
CA TRP A 295 27.34 -9.24 8.14
C TRP A 295 26.77 -10.63 8.43
N PHE A 296 26.72 -11.51 7.45
CA PHE A 296 26.03 -12.79 7.56
C PHE A 296 26.97 -13.93 7.93
N GLY A 297 26.44 -14.93 8.64
CA GLY A 297 27.17 -16.09 9.08
C GLY A 297 27.59 -17.03 7.96
N ALA A 298 28.60 -17.82 8.22
CA ALA A 298 29.11 -18.84 7.30
C ALA A 298 28.00 -19.83 6.87
N GLY A 299 27.98 -20.21 5.60
CA GLY A 299 26.92 -21.04 5.01
C GLY A 299 25.64 -20.27 4.64
N SER A 300 25.61 -18.94 4.76
CA SER A 300 24.52 -18.10 4.26
C SER A 300 24.55 -17.99 2.74
N ASN A 301 23.37 -17.84 2.15
CA ASN A 301 23.21 -17.65 0.71
C ASN A 301 22.49 -16.32 0.42
N ILE A 302 23.04 -15.56 -0.51
CA ILE A 302 22.52 -14.27 -0.93
C ILE A 302 22.27 -14.31 -2.44
N ILE A 303 21.04 -13.98 -2.84
CA ILE A 303 20.69 -13.77 -4.24
C ILE A 303 20.47 -12.29 -4.47
N ILE A 304 21.07 -11.77 -5.53
CA ILE A 304 20.95 -10.37 -5.93
C ILE A 304 20.39 -10.33 -7.36
N THR A 305 19.26 -9.66 -7.58
CA THR A 305 18.78 -9.47 -8.94
C THR A 305 19.10 -8.06 -9.44
N SER A 306 19.62 -7.95 -10.65
CA SER A 306 19.90 -6.67 -11.29
C SER A 306 19.68 -6.73 -12.81
N ARG A 307 19.46 -5.55 -13.39
CA ARG A 307 19.48 -5.36 -14.85
C ARG A 307 20.88 -4.98 -15.34
N ASP A 308 21.71 -4.45 -14.45
CA ASP A 308 23.07 -4.01 -14.72
C ASP A 308 24.07 -5.02 -14.13
N LYS A 309 24.92 -5.55 -14.99
CA LYS A 309 25.97 -6.51 -14.60
C LYS A 309 27.04 -5.86 -13.74
N GLN A 310 27.30 -4.56 -13.91
CA GLN A 310 28.33 -3.84 -13.17
C GLN A 310 28.03 -3.79 -11.66
N VAL A 311 26.77 -3.93 -11.27
CA VAL A 311 26.37 -4.03 -9.85
C VAL A 311 27.10 -5.15 -9.11
N PHE A 312 27.50 -6.20 -9.81
CA PHE A 312 28.13 -7.38 -9.19
C PHE A 312 29.65 -7.28 -9.11
N GLU A 313 30.28 -6.31 -9.77
CA GLU A 313 31.73 -6.15 -9.77
C GLU A 313 32.27 -5.92 -8.35
N GLY A 314 33.23 -6.76 -7.94
CA GLY A 314 33.81 -6.74 -6.59
C GLY A 314 32.88 -7.24 -5.47
N ILE A 315 31.70 -7.76 -5.80
CA ILE A 315 30.74 -8.37 -4.86
C ILE A 315 30.70 -9.89 -5.07
N THR A 316 30.53 -10.33 -6.32
CA THR A 316 30.51 -11.76 -6.65
C THR A 316 30.87 -11.99 -8.11
N ASP A 317 31.66 -13.03 -8.35
CA ASP A 317 31.94 -13.52 -9.69
C ASP A 317 30.91 -14.56 -10.16
N ASN A 318 30.06 -15.05 -9.25
CA ASN A 318 28.99 -15.98 -9.56
C ASN A 318 27.79 -15.22 -10.09
N ILE A 319 27.66 -15.09 -11.40
CA ILE A 319 26.57 -14.39 -12.07
C ILE A 319 25.79 -15.38 -12.94
N TYR A 320 24.51 -15.54 -12.63
CA TYR A 320 23.57 -16.30 -13.43
C TYR A 320 22.83 -15.34 -14.37
N LYS A 321 23.08 -15.50 -15.68
CA LYS A 321 22.32 -14.78 -16.69
C LYS A 321 20.99 -15.47 -16.93
N VAL A 322 19.88 -14.76 -16.72
CA VAL A 322 18.54 -15.30 -17.02
C VAL A 322 18.31 -15.23 -18.52
N GLU A 323 18.39 -16.38 -19.16
CA GLU A 323 18.06 -16.48 -20.59
C GLU A 323 16.56 -16.34 -20.83
N ALA A 324 16.21 -15.85 -22.00
CA ALA A 324 14.84 -15.80 -22.47
C ALA A 324 14.21 -17.21 -22.43
N LEU A 325 12.90 -17.28 -22.44
CA LEU A 325 12.19 -18.55 -22.57
C LEU A 325 12.46 -19.17 -23.95
N SER A 326 12.56 -20.50 -23.97
CA SER A 326 12.58 -21.26 -25.22
C SER A 326 11.29 -21.07 -26.03
N ASP A 327 11.28 -21.46 -27.29
CA ASP A 327 10.10 -21.36 -28.12
C ASP A 327 8.92 -22.17 -27.55
N THR A 328 9.18 -23.34 -27.01
CA THR A 328 8.16 -24.20 -26.39
C THR A 328 7.59 -23.57 -25.12
N GLU A 329 8.43 -23.02 -24.25
CA GLU A 329 8.04 -22.33 -23.04
C GLU A 329 7.30 -21.02 -23.38
N SER A 330 7.78 -20.28 -24.35
CA SER A 330 7.15 -19.07 -24.86
C SER A 330 5.75 -19.35 -25.39
N HIS A 331 5.61 -20.44 -26.13
CA HIS A 331 4.34 -20.91 -26.65
C HIS A 331 3.36 -21.26 -25.50
N GLN A 332 3.82 -22.03 -24.51
CA GLN A 332 3.03 -22.39 -23.34
C GLN A 332 2.57 -21.15 -22.57
N LEU A 333 3.50 -20.20 -22.30
CA LEU A 333 3.18 -18.98 -21.61
C LEU A 333 2.19 -18.10 -22.39
N PHE A 334 2.38 -17.99 -23.71
CA PHE A 334 1.47 -17.25 -24.57
C PHE A 334 0.08 -17.86 -24.60
N MET A 335 -0.03 -19.18 -24.78
CA MET A 335 -1.27 -19.91 -24.79
C MET A 335 -2.06 -19.70 -23.50
N ARG A 336 -1.41 -19.79 -22.36
CA ARG A 336 -2.02 -19.56 -21.07
C ARG A 336 -2.62 -18.15 -20.92
N ASN A 337 -1.94 -17.13 -21.45
CA ASN A 337 -2.40 -15.75 -21.38
C ASN A 337 -3.44 -15.39 -22.44
N ALA A 338 -3.32 -15.94 -23.65
CA ALA A 338 -4.22 -15.63 -24.78
C ALA A 338 -5.55 -16.39 -24.70
N PHE A 339 -5.53 -17.64 -24.23
CA PHE A 339 -6.70 -18.51 -24.26
C PHE A 339 -7.21 -18.88 -22.86
N LYS A 340 -6.39 -18.70 -21.79
CA LYS A 340 -6.68 -19.17 -20.44
C LYS A 340 -6.93 -20.69 -20.45
N GLU A 341 -8.18 -21.12 -20.31
CA GLU A 341 -8.59 -22.54 -20.34
C GLU A 341 -9.22 -22.96 -21.69
N ARG A 342 -9.32 -22.03 -22.64
CA ARG A 342 -9.96 -22.30 -23.95
C ARG A 342 -8.93 -22.90 -24.91
N GLN A 343 -9.41 -23.73 -25.84
CA GLN A 343 -8.58 -24.24 -26.94
C GLN A 343 -8.52 -23.21 -28.09
N PRO A 344 -7.35 -23.02 -28.73
CA PRO A 344 -7.24 -22.19 -29.91
C PRO A 344 -8.01 -22.80 -31.08
N SER A 345 -8.66 -21.98 -31.87
CA SER A 345 -9.16 -22.44 -33.16
C SER A 345 -8.01 -22.64 -34.15
N GLN A 346 -8.22 -23.44 -35.19
CA GLN A 346 -7.20 -23.71 -36.22
C GLN A 346 -6.64 -22.43 -36.87
N ASP A 347 -7.43 -21.38 -37.00
CA ASP A 347 -7.02 -20.10 -37.56
C ASP A 347 -6.06 -19.29 -36.63
N HIS A 348 -6.05 -19.56 -35.34
CA HIS A 348 -5.14 -18.88 -34.41
C HIS A 348 -3.75 -19.51 -34.37
N ILE A 349 -3.64 -20.81 -34.68
CA ILE A 349 -2.36 -21.57 -34.54
C ILE A 349 -1.19 -20.92 -35.30
N PRO A 350 -1.34 -20.54 -36.58
CA PRO A 350 -0.25 -19.89 -37.31
C PRO A 350 0.17 -18.54 -36.73
N LEU A 351 -0.80 -17.83 -36.13
CA LEU A 351 -0.56 -16.49 -35.59
C LEU A 351 0.16 -16.53 -34.24
N ILE A 352 -0.05 -17.58 -33.45
CA ILE A 352 0.62 -17.76 -32.15
C ILE A 352 2.14 -17.77 -32.31
N GLY A 353 2.64 -18.56 -33.28
CA GLY A 353 4.08 -18.61 -33.58
C GLY A 353 4.66 -17.23 -33.91
N SER A 354 3.92 -16.42 -34.67
CA SER A 354 4.35 -15.07 -35.01
C SER A 354 4.45 -14.14 -33.82
N PHE A 355 3.50 -14.19 -32.86
CA PHE A 355 3.58 -13.41 -31.62
C PHE A 355 4.71 -13.88 -30.72
N VAL A 356 4.90 -15.20 -30.58
CA VAL A 356 5.97 -15.79 -29.79
C VAL A 356 7.33 -15.38 -30.34
N ASN A 357 7.51 -15.52 -31.65
CA ASN A 357 8.74 -15.10 -32.33
C ASN A 357 9.03 -13.60 -32.17
N TYR A 358 7.98 -12.78 -32.20
CA TYR A 358 8.14 -11.35 -31.99
C TYR A 358 8.56 -11.01 -30.54
N ALA A 359 8.00 -11.69 -29.55
CA ALA A 359 8.36 -11.51 -28.14
C ALA A 359 9.76 -11.96 -27.79
N ARG A 360 10.42 -12.79 -28.65
CA ARG A 360 11.78 -13.29 -28.49
C ARG A 360 12.03 -13.89 -27.11
N GLY A 361 11.08 -14.66 -26.60
CA GLY A 361 11.21 -15.33 -25.31
C GLY A 361 11.13 -14.44 -24.09
N ASN A 362 10.79 -13.15 -24.22
CA ASN A 362 10.59 -12.28 -23.05
C ASN A 362 9.26 -12.58 -22.37
N PRO A 363 9.24 -13.10 -21.11
CA PRO A 363 8.02 -13.49 -20.44
C PRO A 363 6.99 -12.36 -20.28
N LEU A 364 7.49 -11.14 -20.00
CA LEU A 364 6.61 -9.98 -19.88
C LEU A 364 5.97 -9.63 -21.23
N ALA A 365 6.76 -9.59 -22.31
CA ALA A 365 6.26 -9.32 -23.64
C ALA A 365 5.23 -10.36 -24.08
N ILE A 366 5.52 -11.64 -23.84
CA ILE A 366 4.61 -12.75 -24.13
C ILE A 366 3.31 -12.62 -23.37
N LYS A 367 3.39 -12.32 -22.06
CA LYS A 367 2.23 -12.12 -21.21
C LYS A 367 1.37 -10.95 -21.67
N VAL A 368 2.00 -9.83 -22.00
CA VAL A 368 1.32 -8.63 -22.49
C VAL A 368 0.64 -8.88 -23.83
N LEU A 369 1.36 -9.50 -24.78
CA LEU A 369 0.81 -9.82 -26.10
C LEU A 369 -0.32 -10.85 -26.01
N GLY A 370 -0.15 -11.92 -25.25
CA GLY A 370 -1.18 -12.92 -25.04
C GLY A 370 -2.45 -12.29 -24.44
N SER A 371 -2.28 -11.45 -23.43
CA SER A 371 -3.41 -10.72 -22.81
C SER A 371 -4.05 -9.74 -23.80
N TYR A 372 -3.27 -9.07 -24.64
CA TYR A 372 -3.78 -8.13 -25.64
C TYR A 372 -4.72 -8.80 -26.65
N VAL A 373 -4.39 -10.01 -27.09
CA VAL A 373 -5.19 -10.74 -28.09
C VAL A 373 -6.26 -11.65 -27.48
N CYS A 374 -6.27 -11.80 -26.15
CA CYS A 374 -7.20 -12.65 -25.42
C CYS A 374 -8.66 -12.29 -25.73
N GLY A 375 -9.44 -13.29 -26.13
CA GLY A 375 -10.86 -13.12 -26.46
C GLY A 375 -11.15 -12.38 -27.78
N LYS A 376 -10.13 -12.02 -28.56
CA LYS A 376 -10.29 -11.29 -29.81
C LYS A 376 -10.30 -12.21 -31.02
N GLY A 377 -11.01 -11.79 -32.06
CA GLY A 377 -11.09 -12.56 -33.33
C GLY A 377 -9.79 -12.49 -34.14
N VAL A 378 -9.62 -13.47 -35.04
CA VAL A 378 -8.45 -13.66 -35.89
C VAL A 378 -8.06 -12.41 -36.70
N LYS A 379 -9.03 -11.62 -37.13
CA LYS A 379 -8.77 -10.36 -37.87
C LYS A 379 -7.92 -9.40 -37.02
N ILE A 380 -8.28 -9.23 -35.77
CA ILE A 380 -7.52 -8.33 -34.84
C ILE A 380 -6.13 -8.88 -34.58
N TRP A 381 -5.97 -10.21 -34.51
CA TRP A 381 -4.66 -10.83 -34.36
C TRP A 381 -3.77 -10.53 -35.56
N LYS A 382 -4.30 -10.66 -36.79
CA LYS A 382 -3.57 -10.32 -38.03
C LYS A 382 -3.19 -8.84 -38.10
N ASP A 383 -4.14 -7.96 -37.78
CA ASP A 383 -3.88 -6.51 -37.77
C ASP A 383 -2.80 -6.15 -36.72
N ALA A 384 -2.82 -6.81 -35.56
CA ALA A 384 -1.79 -6.64 -34.52
C ALA A 384 -0.40 -7.07 -35.05
N LEU A 385 -0.28 -8.24 -35.70
CA LEU A 385 0.98 -8.69 -36.28
C LEU A 385 1.48 -7.79 -37.41
N ASN A 386 0.58 -7.29 -38.27
CA ASN A 386 0.94 -6.34 -39.33
C ASN A 386 1.50 -5.02 -38.77
N LYS A 387 1.02 -4.60 -37.60
CA LYS A 387 1.55 -3.43 -36.87
C LYS A 387 2.95 -3.69 -36.32
N LEU A 388 3.17 -4.89 -35.77
CA LEU A 388 4.45 -5.34 -35.28
C LEU A 388 5.50 -5.46 -36.38
N SER A 389 5.11 -5.94 -37.57
CA SER A 389 6.06 -6.14 -38.68
C SER A 389 6.56 -4.83 -39.31
N LYS A 390 5.84 -3.71 -39.14
CA LYS A 390 6.24 -2.39 -39.67
C LYS A 390 7.32 -1.68 -38.84
N CYS A 391 7.58 -2.11 -37.62
CA CYS A 391 8.55 -1.50 -36.73
C CYS A 391 9.50 -2.53 -36.09
N PRO A 392 10.37 -3.22 -36.88
CA PRO A 392 11.13 -4.37 -36.38
C PRO A 392 12.27 -4.00 -35.42
N ASN A 393 12.69 -2.74 -35.32
CA ASN A 393 13.95 -2.35 -34.63
C ASN A 393 13.80 -1.77 -33.22
N GLN A 394 12.63 -1.53 -32.75
CA GLN A 394 12.42 -1.04 -31.36
C GLN A 394 11.95 -2.18 -30.44
N LYS A 395 12.67 -3.26 -30.46
CA LYS A 395 12.67 -4.36 -29.48
C LYS A 395 11.37 -4.50 -28.64
N ILE A 396 11.52 -4.48 -27.35
CA ILE A 396 10.43 -4.69 -26.39
C ILE A 396 9.45 -3.52 -26.32
N GLN A 397 9.95 -2.30 -26.53
CA GLN A 397 9.10 -1.10 -26.48
C GLN A 397 7.97 -1.15 -27.51
N ASN A 398 8.24 -1.64 -28.72
CA ASN A 398 7.20 -1.78 -29.74
C ASN A 398 6.19 -2.88 -29.39
N VAL A 399 6.64 -3.93 -28.70
CA VAL A 399 5.77 -4.98 -28.18
C VAL A 399 4.82 -4.41 -27.12
N LEU A 400 5.37 -3.69 -26.19
CA LEU A 400 4.63 -3.06 -25.11
C LEU A 400 3.71 -1.95 -25.65
N LYS A 401 4.23 -1.16 -26.62
CA LYS A 401 3.49 -0.09 -27.29
C LYS A 401 2.24 -0.60 -28.01
N LEU A 402 2.27 -1.83 -28.53
CA LEU A 402 1.10 -2.42 -29.15
C LEU A 402 -0.09 -2.56 -28.18
N SER A 403 0.18 -2.95 -26.94
CA SER A 403 -0.84 -3.02 -25.90
C SER A 403 -1.37 -1.64 -25.55
N TYR A 404 -0.49 -0.64 -25.48
CA TYR A 404 -0.87 0.75 -25.28
C TYR A 404 -1.68 1.31 -26.46
N ASP A 405 -1.26 1.05 -27.70
CA ASP A 405 -1.93 1.54 -28.90
C ASP A 405 -3.37 1.01 -29.03
N GLY A 406 -3.61 -0.20 -28.51
CA GLY A 406 -4.93 -0.82 -28.47
C GLY A 406 -5.85 -0.31 -27.35
N LEU A 407 -5.38 0.60 -26.51
CA LEU A 407 -6.19 1.31 -25.53
C LEU A 407 -7.05 2.38 -26.21
N ASP A 408 -8.19 2.70 -25.64
CA ASP A 408 -8.95 3.86 -26.04
C ASP A 408 -8.30 5.17 -25.59
N ARG A 409 -8.96 6.30 -25.81
CA ARG A 409 -8.41 7.62 -25.46
C ARG A 409 -8.29 7.82 -23.96
N GLU A 410 -9.28 7.39 -23.19
CA GLU A 410 -9.31 7.56 -21.73
C GLU A 410 -8.33 6.60 -21.06
N GLU A 411 -8.33 5.34 -21.47
CA GLU A 411 -7.38 4.32 -21.00
C GLU A 411 -5.92 4.75 -21.24
N LYS A 412 -5.62 5.34 -22.41
CA LYS A 412 -4.30 5.92 -22.71
C LYS A 412 -3.94 7.06 -21.78
N ALA A 413 -4.90 7.94 -21.49
CA ALA A 413 -4.65 9.05 -20.56
C ALA A 413 -4.36 8.54 -19.16
N ILE A 414 -5.15 7.59 -18.64
CA ILE A 414 -4.97 6.95 -17.35
C ILE A 414 -3.60 6.25 -17.28
N PHE A 415 -3.26 5.46 -18.31
CA PHE A 415 -1.96 4.79 -18.40
C PHE A 415 -0.78 5.78 -18.28
N LEU A 416 -0.83 6.89 -19.04
CA LEU A 416 0.22 7.91 -19.00
C LEU A 416 0.25 8.67 -17.66
N HIS A 417 -0.89 8.89 -17.02
CA HIS A 417 -0.94 9.46 -15.69
C HIS A 417 -0.30 8.52 -14.66
N ILE A 418 -0.58 7.22 -14.73
CA ILE A 418 0.05 6.23 -13.85
C ILE A 418 1.56 6.18 -14.10
N ALA A 419 1.98 6.11 -15.37
CA ALA A 419 3.40 6.01 -15.73
C ALA A 419 4.24 7.22 -15.30
N CYS A 420 3.67 8.42 -15.36
CA CYS A 420 4.41 9.66 -15.09
C CYS A 420 4.21 10.20 -13.65
N PHE A 421 3.09 9.82 -12.98
CA PHE A 421 2.70 10.47 -11.74
C PHE A 421 2.18 9.51 -10.66
N PHE A 422 1.22 8.62 -10.97
CA PHE A 422 0.45 7.85 -9.97
C PHE A 422 1.00 6.45 -9.66
N LYS A 423 2.16 6.05 -10.19
CA LYS A 423 2.80 4.80 -9.77
C LYS A 423 3.18 4.86 -8.30
N GLY A 424 2.68 3.92 -7.49
CA GLY A 424 2.88 3.85 -6.04
C GLY A 424 1.84 4.63 -5.23
N GLU A 425 0.85 5.25 -5.89
CA GLU A 425 -0.27 5.92 -5.20
C GLU A 425 -1.40 4.92 -4.95
N ASN A 426 -2.22 5.23 -3.94
CA ASN A 426 -3.40 4.43 -3.61
C ASN A 426 -4.40 4.45 -4.77
N ILE A 427 -4.97 3.28 -5.08
CA ILE A 427 -5.89 3.12 -6.21
C ILE A 427 -7.16 3.95 -6.04
N ASP A 428 -7.77 3.95 -4.85
CA ASP A 428 -9.02 4.67 -4.60
C ASP A 428 -8.84 6.19 -4.79
N GLU A 429 -7.70 6.74 -4.36
CA GLU A 429 -7.37 8.15 -4.57
C GLU A 429 -7.17 8.47 -6.05
N ALA A 430 -6.37 7.64 -6.74
CA ALA A 430 -6.09 7.85 -8.15
C ALA A 430 -7.37 7.78 -9.00
N GLU A 431 -8.25 6.81 -8.75
CA GLU A 431 -9.53 6.66 -9.46
C GLU A 431 -10.44 7.87 -9.27
N ARG A 432 -10.52 8.40 -8.06
CA ARG A 432 -11.31 9.61 -7.77
C ARG A 432 -10.74 10.84 -8.47
N VAL A 433 -9.41 10.97 -8.50
CA VAL A 433 -8.74 12.05 -9.24
C VAL A 433 -8.98 11.91 -10.74
N PHE A 434 -8.87 10.71 -11.31
CA PHE A 434 -9.16 10.47 -12.73
C PHE A 434 -10.63 10.74 -13.06
N SER A 435 -11.55 10.28 -12.23
CA SER A 435 -13.00 10.54 -12.39
C SER A 435 -13.31 12.04 -12.34
N SER A 436 -12.63 12.82 -11.49
CA SER A 436 -12.76 14.28 -11.46
C SER A 436 -12.27 14.95 -12.75
N CYS A 437 -11.37 14.28 -13.49
CA CYS A 437 -10.91 14.72 -14.81
C CYS A 437 -11.86 14.32 -15.95
N GLY A 438 -13.00 13.68 -15.63
CA GLY A 438 -13.97 13.19 -16.63
C GLY A 438 -13.53 11.89 -17.30
N LEU A 439 -12.63 11.11 -16.67
CA LEU A 439 -12.20 9.80 -17.14
C LEU A 439 -13.02 8.71 -16.44
N SER A 440 -13.34 7.64 -17.18
CA SER A 440 -14.01 6.44 -16.64
C SER A 440 -12.99 5.59 -15.87
N ALA A 441 -12.65 6.02 -14.64
CA ALA A 441 -11.47 5.56 -13.90
C ALA A 441 -11.52 4.06 -13.56
N ASP A 442 -12.61 3.61 -12.92
CA ASP A 442 -12.77 2.21 -12.48
C ASP A 442 -12.63 1.24 -13.66
N VAL A 443 -13.30 1.56 -14.77
CA VAL A 443 -13.24 0.75 -16.01
C VAL A 443 -11.84 0.83 -16.62
N GLY A 444 -11.28 2.03 -16.72
CA GLY A 444 -9.98 2.24 -17.34
C GLY A 444 -8.84 1.54 -16.56
N VAL A 445 -8.82 1.63 -15.23
CA VAL A 445 -7.83 0.92 -14.40
C VAL A 445 -8.04 -0.59 -14.51
N SER A 446 -9.28 -1.07 -14.43
CA SER A 446 -9.59 -2.50 -14.60
C SER A 446 -9.08 -3.03 -15.94
N VAL A 447 -9.31 -2.31 -17.05
CA VAL A 447 -8.80 -2.69 -18.38
C VAL A 447 -7.27 -2.73 -18.41
N LEU A 448 -6.59 -1.76 -17.78
CA LEU A 448 -5.13 -1.74 -17.70
C LEU A 448 -4.58 -2.92 -16.90
N VAL A 449 -5.25 -3.31 -15.82
CA VAL A 449 -4.90 -4.50 -15.02
C VAL A 449 -5.11 -5.77 -15.83
N ASP A 450 -6.24 -5.91 -16.51
CA ASP A 450 -6.56 -7.08 -17.34
C ASP A 450 -5.55 -7.25 -18.48
N LYS A 451 -5.06 -6.15 -19.05
CA LYS A 451 -4.02 -6.15 -20.08
C LYS A 451 -2.61 -6.35 -19.52
N SER A 452 -2.45 -6.51 -18.22
CA SER A 452 -1.15 -6.62 -17.51
C SER A 452 -0.25 -5.40 -17.74
N LEU A 453 -0.82 -4.22 -17.97
CA LEU A 453 -0.11 -2.96 -18.09
C LEU A 453 0.09 -2.29 -16.73
N VAL A 454 -0.83 -2.52 -15.80
CA VAL A 454 -0.79 -2.05 -14.42
C VAL A 454 -1.03 -3.24 -13.51
N THR A 455 -0.53 -3.20 -12.30
CA THR A 455 -0.81 -4.17 -11.24
C THR A 455 -1.20 -3.41 -9.98
N ILE A 456 -2.02 -4.03 -9.14
CA ILE A 456 -2.38 -3.48 -7.84
C ILE A 456 -1.58 -4.24 -6.79
N SER A 457 -0.88 -3.50 -5.91
CA SER A 457 -0.12 -4.08 -4.81
C SER A 457 -1.07 -4.62 -3.73
N LYS A 458 -0.55 -5.38 -2.78
CA LYS A 458 -1.32 -5.85 -1.60
C LYS A 458 -1.75 -4.72 -0.65
N TYR A 459 -1.25 -3.51 -0.89
CA TYR A 459 -1.56 -2.31 -0.12
C TYR A 459 -2.50 -1.37 -0.89
N ASP A 460 -3.18 -1.89 -1.93
CA ASP A 460 -4.07 -1.11 -2.80
C ASP A 460 -3.36 0.06 -3.52
N GLU A 461 -2.07 -0.12 -3.87
CA GLU A 461 -1.29 0.86 -4.63
C GLU A 461 -1.20 0.46 -6.10
N LEU A 462 -1.29 1.44 -6.99
CA LEU A 462 -1.04 1.27 -8.41
C LEU A 462 0.43 0.99 -8.67
N ASP A 463 0.75 -0.14 -9.26
CA ASP A 463 2.12 -0.49 -9.65
C ASP A 463 2.19 -0.82 -11.15
N MET A 464 3.35 -0.55 -11.73
CA MET A 464 3.61 -0.74 -13.15
C MET A 464 5.05 -1.21 -13.32
N HIS A 465 5.24 -2.22 -14.18
CA HIS A 465 6.58 -2.67 -14.51
C HIS A 465 7.39 -1.53 -15.13
N ASP A 466 8.67 -1.40 -14.77
CA ASP A 466 9.49 -0.27 -15.18
C ASP A 466 9.60 -0.09 -16.69
N LEU A 467 9.62 -1.19 -17.47
CA LEU A 467 9.61 -1.09 -18.94
C LEU A 467 8.33 -0.44 -19.49
N LEU A 468 7.21 -0.66 -18.83
CA LEU A 468 5.94 -0.03 -19.18
C LEU A 468 5.94 1.44 -18.76
N GLN A 469 6.52 1.73 -17.61
CA GLN A 469 6.72 3.09 -17.13
C GLN A 469 7.63 3.88 -18.07
N ASP A 470 8.78 3.31 -18.44
CA ASP A 470 9.72 3.92 -19.39
C ASP A 470 9.08 4.15 -20.75
N MET A 471 8.29 3.18 -21.24
CA MET A 471 7.52 3.33 -22.48
C MET A 471 6.51 4.48 -22.39
N GLY A 472 5.75 4.57 -21.28
CA GLY A 472 4.79 5.65 -21.07
C GLY A 472 5.46 7.02 -21.05
N ARG A 473 6.60 7.12 -20.37
CA ARG A 473 7.45 8.32 -20.33
C ARG A 473 7.98 8.69 -21.71
N GLU A 474 8.46 7.72 -22.47
CA GLU A 474 8.95 7.96 -23.84
C GLU A 474 7.82 8.43 -24.77
N ILE A 475 6.62 7.85 -24.67
CA ILE A 475 5.46 8.33 -25.42
C ILE A 475 5.15 9.80 -25.14
N VAL A 476 5.31 10.24 -23.88
CA VAL A 476 5.13 11.66 -23.53
C VAL A 476 6.25 12.53 -24.13
N ARG A 477 7.50 12.05 -24.11
CA ARG A 477 8.65 12.73 -24.73
C ARG A 477 8.51 12.84 -26.24
N ASP A 478 8.07 11.77 -26.91
CA ASP A 478 7.89 11.72 -28.38
C ASP A 478 6.78 12.65 -28.88
N LYS A 479 5.73 12.90 -28.07
CA LYS A 479 4.65 13.82 -28.46
C LYS A 479 5.12 15.23 -28.72
N SER A 480 6.20 15.64 -28.07
CA SER A 480 6.84 16.93 -28.33
C SER A 480 8.35 16.83 -28.12
N LYS A 481 9.12 17.12 -29.19
CA LYS A 481 10.58 17.24 -29.10
C LYS A 481 11.01 18.46 -28.28
N ASP A 482 10.16 19.48 -28.18
CA ASP A 482 10.35 20.62 -27.30
C ASP A 482 9.86 20.23 -25.89
N PRO A 483 10.74 20.16 -24.87
CA PRO A 483 10.35 19.88 -23.51
C PRO A 483 9.18 20.74 -23.02
N ARG A 484 9.14 22.02 -23.39
CA ARG A 484 8.13 23.01 -22.97
C ARG A 484 6.70 22.74 -23.44
N ARG A 485 6.52 21.87 -24.43
CA ARG A 485 5.22 21.47 -24.98
C ARG A 485 4.74 20.11 -24.49
N ARG A 486 5.44 19.51 -23.52
CA ARG A 486 5.01 18.26 -22.89
C ARG A 486 3.90 18.52 -21.88
N SER A 487 3.02 17.58 -21.73
CA SER A 487 1.92 17.68 -20.77
C SER A 487 2.27 17.15 -19.38
N ARG A 488 3.35 16.38 -19.21
CA ARG A 488 3.71 15.70 -17.96
C ARG A 488 5.20 15.75 -17.71
N TYR A 489 5.60 16.10 -16.47
CA TYR A 489 6.99 16.24 -16.04
C TYR A 489 7.26 15.43 -14.77
N TRP A 490 8.40 14.72 -14.76
CA TRP A 490 8.87 13.89 -13.63
C TRP A 490 10.39 13.96 -13.43
N ASP A 491 11.11 14.53 -14.36
CA ASP A 491 12.56 14.71 -14.31
C ASP A 491 12.89 16.04 -13.63
N ALA A 492 13.70 16.00 -12.56
CA ALA A 492 13.98 17.17 -11.76
C ALA A 492 14.72 18.26 -12.55
N GLU A 493 15.70 17.88 -13.40
CA GLU A 493 16.48 18.85 -14.19
C GLU A 493 15.59 19.53 -15.25
N GLU A 494 14.69 18.76 -15.91
CA GLU A 494 13.74 19.32 -16.88
C GLU A 494 12.74 20.29 -16.18
N ILE A 495 12.25 19.92 -14.98
CA ILE A 495 11.32 20.75 -14.20
C ILE A 495 12.00 22.05 -13.75
N LEU A 496 13.24 21.98 -13.26
CA LEU A 496 13.98 23.15 -12.81
C LEU A 496 14.30 24.09 -13.96
N GLY A 497 14.76 23.57 -15.09
CA GLY A 497 15.00 24.39 -16.29
C GLY A 497 13.74 25.15 -16.72
N MET A 498 12.56 24.52 -16.57
CA MET A 498 11.28 25.17 -16.84
C MET A 498 10.93 26.26 -15.79
N PHE A 499 11.29 26.06 -14.52
CA PHE A 499 11.07 27.07 -13.47
C PHE A 499 11.97 28.28 -13.57
N GLU A 500 13.17 28.11 -14.11
CA GLU A 500 14.19 29.19 -14.27
C GLU A 500 13.97 30.06 -15.51
N GLU A 501 13.20 29.61 -16.50
CA GLU A 501 12.92 30.36 -17.71
C GLU A 501 12.13 31.65 -17.44
N ASN A 502 12.61 32.78 -17.98
CA ASN A 502 12.05 34.13 -17.80
C ASN A 502 10.66 34.27 -18.48
N GLU A 503 9.93 35.31 -18.06
CA GLU A 503 8.63 35.77 -18.55
C GLU A 503 8.53 35.79 -20.09
N GLY A 504 7.58 35.09 -20.66
CA GLY A 504 7.22 35.17 -22.09
C GLY A 504 6.86 33.86 -22.79
N THR A 505 7.15 32.72 -22.23
CA THR A 505 6.75 31.41 -22.79
C THR A 505 5.70 30.76 -21.92
N GLU A 506 4.43 30.83 -22.32
CA GLU A 506 3.36 30.11 -21.65
C GLU A 506 3.54 28.61 -21.84
N ALA A 507 3.67 27.87 -20.73
CA ALA A 507 3.71 26.42 -20.70
C ALA A 507 2.27 25.85 -20.61
N ILE A 508 1.45 26.17 -21.60
CA ILE A 508 -0.02 26.04 -21.61
C ILE A 508 -0.49 24.59 -21.52
N GLU A 509 0.32 23.62 -21.94
CA GLU A 509 -0.11 22.23 -22.07
C GLU A 509 0.25 21.34 -20.87
N ILE A 510 0.86 21.88 -19.82
CA ILE A 510 1.32 21.11 -18.67
C ILE A 510 0.10 20.70 -17.81
N GLU A 511 -0.09 19.38 -17.67
CA GLU A 511 -1.14 18.78 -16.85
C GLU A 511 -0.61 18.22 -15.51
N SER A 512 0.66 17.78 -15.47
CA SER A 512 1.22 17.18 -14.25
C SER A 512 2.70 17.45 -14.06
N ILE A 513 3.08 17.69 -12.79
CA ILE A 513 4.46 17.85 -12.33
C ILE A 513 4.67 16.98 -11.10
N SER A 514 5.66 16.09 -11.14
CA SER A 514 6.10 15.26 -10.02
C SER A 514 7.58 15.51 -9.74
N LEU A 515 7.90 16.35 -8.75
CA LEU A 515 9.25 16.80 -8.43
C LEU A 515 9.76 16.14 -7.15
N ASN A 516 10.82 15.36 -7.27
CA ASN A 516 11.59 14.89 -6.12
C ASN A 516 12.70 15.92 -5.80
N THR A 517 12.55 16.64 -4.69
CA THR A 517 13.51 17.69 -4.30
C THR A 517 14.85 17.14 -3.84
N SER A 518 14.94 15.85 -3.49
CA SER A 518 16.20 15.18 -3.15
C SER A 518 17.13 15.02 -4.36
N GLN A 519 16.60 15.05 -5.58
CA GLN A 519 17.38 15.00 -6.81
C GLN A 519 17.99 16.35 -7.17
N ILE A 520 17.58 17.41 -6.50
CA ILE A 520 18.10 18.78 -6.73
C ILE A 520 19.47 18.89 -6.05
N ARG A 521 20.47 19.45 -6.76
CA ARG A 521 21.83 19.63 -6.21
C ARG A 521 21.92 20.84 -5.30
N ASP A 522 21.40 21.98 -5.74
CA ASP A 522 21.54 23.28 -5.09
C ASP A 522 20.20 23.78 -4.55
N ASN A 523 20.24 24.67 -3.56
CA ASN A 523 19.04 25.32 -3.06
C ASN A 523 18.44 26.24 -4.12
N ILE A 524 17.16 26.10 -4.40
CA ILE A 524 16.45 26.86 -5.43
C ILE A 524 15.35 27.71 -4.77
N VAL A 525 15.34 28.99 -5.14
CA VAL A 525 14.28 29.92 -4.75
C VAL A 525 13.27 30.00 -5.89
N LEU A 526 12.04 29.51 -5.64
CA LEU A 526 10.99 29.60 -6.65
C LEU A 526 10.45 31.02 -6.81
N ASP A 527 10.14 31.38 -8.07
CA ASP A 527 9.36 32.56 -8.36
C ASP A 527 7.95 32.45 -7.78
N PRO A 528 7.42 33.44 -7.06
CA PRO A 528 6.07 33.41 -6.49
C PRO A 528 4.95 33.14 -7.49
N ASN A 529 5.16 33.44 -8.76
CA ASN A 529 4.18 33.27 -9.85
C ASN A 529 4.52 32.13 -10.80
N VAL A 530 5.44 31.24 -10.44
CA VAL A 530 5.92 30.14 -11.31
C VAL A 530 4.78 29.34 -11.93
N PHE A 531 3.73 29.03 -11.18
CA PHE A 531 2.58 28.26 -11.64
C PHE A 531 1.55 29.06 -12.45
N LYS A 532 1.66 30.38 -12.50
CA LYS A 532 0.78 31.24 -13.31
C LYS A 532 0.89 30.92 -14.80
N ARG A 533 2.05 30.41 -15.22
CA ARG A 533 2.35 30.01 -16.60
C ARG A 533 1.76 28.63 -16.98
N MET A 534 1.16 27.91 -16.01
CA MET A 534 0.69 26.52 -16.16
C MET A 534 -0.82 26.41 -15.83
N PRO A 535 -1.69 27.09 -16.58
CA PRO A 535 -3.11 27.18 -16.23
C PRO A 535 -3.84 25.82 -16.27
N LYS A 536 -3.32 24.84 -17.05
CA LYS A 536 -3.89 23.51 -17.18
C LYS A 536 -3.32 22.47 -16.20
N LEU A 537 -2.48 22.89 -15.25
CA LEU A 537 -1.88 21.98 -14.27
C LEU A 537 -2.96 21.39 -13.35
N LYS A 538 -3.13 20.09 -13.40
CA LYS A 538 -4.10 19.31 -12.63
C LYS A 538 -3.47 18.56 -11.47
N PHE A 539 -2.20 18.12 -11.62
CA PHE A 539 -1.53 17.31 -10.63
C PHE A 539 -0.17 17.90 -10.30
N LEU A 540 0.02 18.28 -9.05
CA LEU A 540 1.28 18.79 -8.53
C LEU A 540 1.72 17.94 -7.35
N LYS A 541 2.89 17.31 -7.47
CA LYS A 541 3.54 16.55 -6.42
C LYS A 541 4.95 17.06 -6.23
N VAL A 542 5.22 17.63 -5.05
CA VAL A 542 6.54 18.03 -4.58
C VAL A 542 6.86 17.20 -3.34
N TYR A 543 7.87 16.36 -3.42
CA TYR A 543 8.19 15.44 -2.33
C TYR A 543 9.68 15.33 -2.12
N THR A 544 10.05 14.89 -0.93
CA THR A 544 11.42 14.76 -0.47
C THR A 544 11.67 13.33 -0.02
N SER A 545 12.87 12.81 -0.19
CA SER A 545 13.26 11.52 0.37
C SER A 545 13.22 11.56 1.89
N CYS A 546 12.89 10.44 2.52
CA CYS A 546 12.71 10.35 3.95
C CYS A 546 13.96 10.84 4.72
N GLY A 547 13.78 11.81 5.62
CA GLY A 547 14.86 12.36 6.44
C GLY A 547 15.65 13.52 5.81
N GLU A 548 15.38 13.86 4.56
CA GLU A 548 15.99 15.03 3.92
C GLU A 548 15.12 16.28 4.06
N VAL A 549 15.74 17.43 3.93
CA VAL A 549 15.05 18.72 3.92
C VAL A 549 14.89 19.18 2.48
N SER A 550 13.71 19.71 2.15
CA SER A 550 13.43 20.24 0.82
C SER A 550 14.41 21.36 0.44
N LYS A 551 15.00 21.27 -0.74
CA LYS A 551 15.87 22.28 -1.32
C LYS A 551 15.12 23.38 -2.07
N LEU A 552 13.81 23.32 -2.08
CA LEU A 552 12.91 24.29 -2.68
C LEU A 552 12.51 25.35 -1.65
N HIS A 553 12.87 26.61 -1.91
CA HIS A 553 12.60 27.72 -1.01
C HIS A 553 11.56 28.69 -1.60
N LEU A 554 10.57 29.04 -0.80
CA LEU A 554 9.53 30.04 -1.12
C LEU A 554 9.76 31.34 -0.33
N THR A 555 10.98 31.86 -0.33
CA THR A 555 11.35 33.02 0.47
C THR A 555 10.58 34.30 0.13
N ARG A 556 10.05 34.38 -1.09
CA ARG A 556 9.20 35.49 -1.57
C ARG A 556 7.70 35.16 -1.49
N GLY A 557 7.34 34.02 -0.88
CA GLY A 557 5.97 33.50 -0.87
C GLY A 557 5.60 32.73 -2.14
N LEU A 558 4.35 32.30 -2.20
CA LEU A 558 3.72 31.73 -3.37
C LEU A 558 2.41 32.50 -3.60
N HIS A 559 2.26 33.12 -4.76
CA HIS A 559 1.12 33.99 -5.01
C HIS A 559 -0.01 33.28 -5.77
N PHE A 560 0.31 32.26 -6.53
CA PHE A 560 -0.62 31.62 -7.44
C PHE A 560 -0.48 30.09 -7.44
N LEU A 561 -1.62 29.39 -7.41
CA LEU A 561 -1.79 27.98 -7.77
C LEU A 561 -2.90 27.88 -8.80
N PRO A 562 -2.80 26.98 -9.80
CA PRO A 562 -3.80 26.85 -10.86
C PRO A 562 -5.17 26.39 -10.33
N SER A 563 -6.25 26.98 -10.84
CA SER A 563 -7.63 26.63 -10.49
C SER A 563 -8.09 25.26 -10.98
N GLU A 564 -7.41 24.69 -12.00
CA GLU A 564 -7.65 23.34 -12.52
C GLU A 564 -7.03 22.23 -11.64
N LEU A 565 -6.34 22.61 -10.56
CA LEU A 565 -5.62 21.64 -9.72
C LEU A 565 -6.61 20.70 -9.02
N ARG A 566 -6.40 19.38 -9.18
CA ARG A 566 -7.19 18.29 -8.61
C ARG A 566 -6.44 17.48 -7.57
N TYR A 567 -5.12 17.41 -7.70
CA TYR A 567 -4.23 16.71 -6.79
C TYR A 567 -3.07 17.63 -6.41
N LEU A 568 -2.94 17.93 -5.12
CA LEU A 568 -1.85 18.69 -4.56
C LEU A 568 -1.18 17.89 -3.44
N TYR A 569 0.04 17.45 -3.69
CA TYR A 569 0.92 16.87 -2.69
C TYR A 569 2.15 17.76 -2.55
N TRP A 570 2.40 18.29 -1.37
CA TRP A 570 3.60 19.06 -1.10
C TRP A 570 4.15 18.74 0.29
N ASP A 571 5.17 17.88 0.31
CA ASP A 571 5.88 17.53 1.54
C ASP A 571 6.70 18.73 2.05
N GLN A 572 6.66 18.97 3.36
CA GLN A 572 7.37 20.07 4.02
C GLN A 572 7.06 21.46 3.40
N TYR A 573 5.80 21.70 3.00
CA TYR A 573 5.40 23.00 2.45
C TYR A 573 5.80 24.14 3.42
N PRO A 574 6.61 25.15 2.97
CA PRO A 574 7.29 26.03 3.89
C PRO A 574 6.47 27.23 4.37
N LEU A 575 5.34 27.53 3.72
CA LEU A 575 4.52 28.70 4.06
C LEU A 575 3.44 28.35 5.10
N GLU A 576 2.95 29.40 5.80
CA GLU A 576 1.95 29.28 6.86
C GLU A 576 0.52 29.07 6.36
N SER A 577 0.26 29.30 5.07
CA SER A 577 -1.04 29.12 4.39
C SER A 577 -0.84 28.88 2.90
N LEU A 578 -1.85 28.32 2.24
CA LEU A 578 -1.95 28.34 0.78
C LEU A 578 -2.13 29.78 0.27
N PRO A 579 -1.87 30.06 -1.03
CA PRO A 579 -2.11 31.38 -1.61
C PRO A 579 -3.54 31.88 -1.40
N THR A 580 -3.71 33.16 -1.09
CA THR A 580 -5.03 33.75 -0.81
C THR A 580 -5.98 33.73 -2.01
N ASP A 581 -5.44 33.78 -3.21
CA ASP A 581 -6.20 33.82 -4.47
C ASP A 581 -6.37 32.43 -5.08
N PHE A 582 -5.99 31.36 -4.37
CA PHE A 582 -6.13 30.00 -4.85
C PHE A 582 -7.60 29.55 -4.83
N ASP A 583 -8.16 29.36 -6.02
CA ASP A 583 -9.50 28.77 -6.20
C ASP A 583 -9.41 27.24 -6.24
N ALA A 584 -9.57 26.60 -5.09
CA ALA A 584 -9.43 25.16 -4.91
C ALA A 584 -10.73 24.36 -5.18
N LYS A 585 -11.67 24.92 -5.95
CA LYS A 585 -12.98 24.27 -6.21
C LYS A 585 -12.91 22.93 -6.93
N GLU A 586 -11.84 22.68 -7.69
CA GLU A 586 -11.62 21.44 -8.41
C GLU A 586 -10.71 20.46 -7.66
N LEU A 587 -10.17 20.85 -6.50
CA LEU A 587 -9.23 20.05 -5.73
C LEU A 587 -9.95 18.84 -5.07
N VAL A 588 -9.42 17.65 -5.30
CA VAL A 588 -9.94 16.36 -4.80
C VAL A 588 -9.06 15.81 -3.69
N VAL A 589 -7.74 15.92 -3.84
CA VAL A 589 -6.75 15.42 -2.89
C VAL A 589 -5.82 16.54 -2.48
N LEU A 590 -5.66 16.73 -1.17
CA LEU A 590 -4.74 17.70 -0.58
C LEU A 590 -3.85 17.01 0.45
N HIS A 591 -2.57 16.84 0.13
CA HIS A 591 -1.57 16.28 1.03
C HIS A 591 -0.47 17.32 1.30
N LEU A 592 -0.33 17.72 2.54
CA LEU A 592 0.67 18.68 3.02
C LEU A 592 1.43 18.14 4.24
N PRO A 593 2.01 16.92 4.19
CA PRO A 593 2.66 16.32 5.34
C PRO A 593 3.89 17.13 5.80
N GLY A 594 4.13 17.19 7.10
CA GLY A 594 5.30 17.85 7.69
C GLY A 594 5.38 19.36 7.42
N SER A 595 4.30 20.00 7.01
CA SER A 595 4.29 21.38 6.51
C SER A 595 4.21 22.43 7.62
N ASN A 596 4.62 23.64 7.28
CA ASN A 596 4.64 24.80 8.21
C ASN A 596 3.28 25.49 8.34
N ILE A 597 2.21 24.85 7.85
CA ILE A 597 0.85 25.38 7.79
C ILE A 597 0.33 25.68 9.21
N LYS A 598 -0.16 26.90 9.40
CA LYS A 598 -0.90 27.35 10.59
C LYS A 598 -2.40 27.34 10.34
N GLN A 599 -2.81 27.63 9.10
CA GLN A 599 -4.19 27.61 8.63
C GLN A 599 -4.21 27.28 7.13
N ILE A 600 -5.18 26.52 6.69
CA ILE A 600 -5.28 26.03 5.30
C ILE A 600 -5.51 27.22 4.35
N LEU A 601 -6.47 28.09 4.68
CA LEU A 601 -6.79 29.30 3.95
C LEU A 601 -6.66 30.51 4.89
N LYS A 602 -6.06 31.58 4.40
CA LYS A 602 -5.89 32.80 5.18
C LYS A 602 -7.21 33.55 5.25
N GLU A 603 -7.73 33.78 6.46
CA GLU A 603 -8.84 34.72 6.64
C GLU A 603 -8.38 36.12 6.24
N VAL A 604 -9.01 36.70 5.23
CA VAL A 604 -8.82 38.10 4.90
C VAL A 604 -9.53 38.94 5.95
N LYS A 605 -8.82 39.37 6.98
CA LYS A 605 -9.28 40.39 7.92
C LYS A 605 -9.13 41.76 7.25
N ASP A 606 -10.11 42.14 6.45
CA ASP A 606 -10.22 43.51 6.03
C ASP A 606 -10.75 44.37 7.18
N GLY A 607 -9.96 45.32 7.61
CA GLY A 607 -10.38 46.39 8.53
C GLY A 607 -11.52 47.16 7.91
N GLY A 608 -12.76 46.82 8.29
CA GLY A 608 -13.87 47.75 8.25
C GLY A 608 -14.63 48.01 6.93
N LYS A 609 -14.41 47.25 5.84
CA LYS A 609 -15.35 47.18 4.70
C LYS A 609 -15.15 45.86 3.95
N LEU A 610 -16.13 44.96 4.04
CA LEU A 610 -16.27 43.82 3.14
C LEU A 610 -16.39 44.38 1.70
N LYS A 611 -15.27 44.42 0.98
CA LYS A 611 -15.30 44.47 -0.48
C LYS A 611 -15.50 43.02 -0.95
N VAL A 612 -16.75 42.65 -1.08
CA VAL A 612 -17.18 41.48 -1.83
C VAL A 612 -16.54 41.59 -3.21
N ILE A 613 -15.65 40.67 -3.55
CA ILE A 613 -15.26 40.45 -4.94
C ILE A 613 -16.46 39.75 -5.63
N ALA A 614 -17.57 40.48 -5.71
CA ALA A 614 -18.69 40.26 -6.60
C ALA A 614 -18.64 41.31 -7.72
N GLN A 615 -17.48 41.87 -8.01
CA GLN A 615 -17.36 42.99 -8.94
C GLN A 615 -17.17 42.59 -10.41
N SER A 616 -17.08 41.28 -10.72
CA SER A 616 -17.08 40.82 -12.11
C SER A 616 -18.42 40.29 -12.62
N LEU A 617 -19.49 40.28 -11.79
CA LEU A 617 -20.82 39.80 -12.18
C LEU A 617 -21.92 40.85 -12.07
N ILE A 618 -21.63 42.11 -11.66
CA ILE A 618 -22.61 43.19 -11.52
C ILE A 618 -22.30 44.36 -12.47
N GLU A 619 -21.92 44.06 -13.69
CA GLU A 619 -21.95 45.09 -14.77
C GLU A 619 -23.14 44.92 -15.73
N SER A 620 -24.20 44.27 -15.32
CA SER A 620 -25.45 44.30 -16.05
C SER A 620 -26.52 45.11 -15.28
N PRO A 621 -26.99 46.25 -15.79
CA PRO A 621 -28.00 47.07 -15.14
C PRO A 621 -29.34 46.38 -14.92
N LEU A 622 -29.56 45.19 -15.49
CA LEU A 622 -30.78 44.38 -15.36
C LEU A 622 -30.80 43.54 -14.07
N ILE A 623 -29.65 43.11 -13.55
CA ILE A 623 -29.59 42.25 -12.35
C ILE A 623 -29.78 43.09 -11.06
N SER A 624 -29.29 44.30 -11.03
CA SER A 624 -29.47 45.20 -9.88
C SER A 624 -30.98 45.51 -9.63
N ARG A 625 -31.79 45.66 -10.69
CA ARG A 625 -33.23 45.93 -10.57
C ARG A 625 -34.05 44.69 -10.11
N VAL A 626 -33.57 43.50 -10.40
CA VAL A 626 -34.25 42.26 -9.99
C VAL A 626 -34.05 42.00 -8.48
N ILE A 627 -32.88 42.35 -7.96
CA ILE A 627 -32.56 42.17 -6.54
C ILE A 627 -33.44 43.16 -5.67
N ASP A 628 -33.62 44.39 -6.13
CA ASP A 628 -34.47 45.36 -5.43
C ASP A 628 -35.97 45.02 -5.46
N ILE A 629 -36.41 44.25 -6.43
CA ILE A 629 -37.84 43.84 -6.57
C ILE A 629 -38.13 42.55 -5.81
N VAL A 630 -37.19 41.64 -5.68
CA VAL A 630 -37.41 40.30 -5.08
C VAL A 630 -37.12 40.29 -3.57
N PHE A 631 -36.26 41.16 -3.08
CA PHE A 631 -35.83 41.20 -1.69
C PHE A 631 -36.14 42.51 -0.97
N GLY A 632 -37.29 43.12 -1.23
CA GLY A 632 -37.75 44.38 -0.66
C GLY A 632 -37.12 44.74 0.69
N LYS A 633 -36.81 46.04 0.90
CA LYS A 633 -36.19 46.65 2.08
C LYS A 633 -36.62 45.95 3.39
N LEU A 634 -35.76 45.09 3.95
CA LEU A 634 -35.94 44.55 5.28
C LEU A 634 -35.22 45.42 6.31
N PRO A 635 -35.87 45.68 7.47
CA PRO A 635 -35.29 46.50 8.53
C PRO A 635 -34.13 45.78 9.23
N PHE A 636 -33.16 46.56 9.62
CA PHE A 636 -32.02 46.14 10.42
C PHE A 636 -32.43 45.41 11.70
N GLY A 637 -31.92 44.21 11.91
CA GLY A 637 -31.86 43.57 13.21
C GLY A 637 -32.38 42.15 13.26
N ILE A 638 -31.62 41.21 12.72
CA ILE A 638 -31.46 39.82 13.22
C ILE A 638 -30.19 39.30 12.57
N GLY A 639 -29.23 38.89 13.41
CA GLY A 639 -27.94 38.37 12.96
C GLY A 639 -28.06 37.02 12.26
N ASN A 640 -28.23 37.05 10.97
CA ASN A 640 -27.96 35.89 10.13
C ASN A 640 -26.48 35.93 9.72
N LYS A 641 -25.69 34.99 10.20
CA LYS A 641 -24.36 34.71 9.71
C LYS A 641 -24.47 34.45 8.21
N VAL A 642 -24.10 35.43 7.40
CA VAL A 642 -23.88 35.22 5.97
C VAL A 642 -22.68 34.29 5.87
N PRO A 643 -22.78 33.13 5.21
CA PRO A 643 -21.60 32.27 5.00
C PRO A 643 -20.57 33.11 4.21
N SER A 644 -19.39 33.25 4.77
CA SER A 644 -18.29 33.90 4.06
C SER A 644 -18.04 33.15 2.75
N SER A 645 -17.91 33.87 1.64
CA SER A 645 -17.68 33.32 0.29
C SER A 645 -16.44 32.40 0.17
N SER A 646 -15.56 32.43 1.16
CA SER A 646 -14.40 31.55 1.28
C SER A 646 -14.74 30.09 1.61
N CYS A 647 -15.97 29.77 2.06
CA CYS A 647 -16.35 28.42 2.48
C CYS A 647 -16.65 27.44 1.32
N ARG A 648 -16.72 27.92 0.08
CA ARG A 648 -17.12 27.08 -1.08
C ARG A 648 -15.96 26.39 -1.80
N PHE A 649 -14.71 26.69 -1.45
CA PHE A 649 -13.55 26.34 -2.28
C PHE A 649 -12.98 24.93 -2.08
N LEU A 650 -13.45 24.16 -1.10
CA LEU A 650 -12.95 22.81 -0.81
C LEU A 650 -14.04 21.73 -0.92
N SER A 651 -15.14 22.02 -1.59
CA SER A 651 -16.34 21.16 -1.62
C SER A 651 -16.12 19.80 -2.29
N LYS A 652 -15.10 19.65 -3.13
CA LYS A 652 -14.76 18.40 -3.83
C LYS A 652 -13.65 17.60 -3.16
N ILE A 653 -13.02 18.11 -2.10
CA ILE A 653 -11.96 17.38 -1.42
C ILE A 653 -12.51 16.11 -0.79
N ILE A 654 -11.87 14.99 -1.11
CA ILE A 654 -12.21 13.66 -0.61
C ILE A 654 -11.17 13.18 0.39
N HIS A 655 -9.91 13.47 0.15
CA HIS A 655 -8.80 13.10 1.02
C HIS A 655 -7.94 14.32 1.35
N MET A 656 -7.72 14.52 2.66
CA MET A 656 -6.84 15.57 3.18
C MET A 656 -5.85 14.96 4.16
N ASP A 657 -4.57 15.05 3.83
CA ASP A 657 -3.47 14.62 4.70
C ASP A 657 -2.61 15.80 5.11
N MET A 658 -2.52 16.02 6.41
CA MET A 658 -1.71 17.05 7.06
C MET A 658 -0.87 16.44 8.18
N GLU A 659 -0.45 15.16 8.05
CA GLU A 659 0.35 14.47 9.07
C GLU A 659 1.61 15.29 9.42
N GLY A 660 1.89 15.46 10.72
CA GLY A 660 3.08 16.14 11.20
C GLY A 660 3.09 17.67 11.04
N CYS A 661 1.97 18.31 10.68
CA CYS A 661 1.88 19.78 10.63
C CYS A 661 1.87 20.38 12.04
N GLN A 662 3.06 20.51 12.64
CA GLN A 662 3.20 20.95 14.03
C GLN A 662 2.69 22.37 14.31
N ASN A 663 2.62 23.25 13.30
CA ASN A 663 2.15 24.63 13.47
C ASN A 663 0.63 24.79 13.34
N LEU A 664 -0.10 23.74 12.96
CA LEU A 664 -1.55 23.76 12.85
C LEU A 664 -2.19 23.82 14.26
N ARG A 665 -2.91 24.90 14.55
CA ARG A 665 -3.52 25.15 15.85
C ARG A 665 -5.02 24.80 15.92
N SER A 666 -5.71 24.96 14.81
CA SER A 666 -7.12 24.67 14.66
C SER A 666 -7.41 24.25 13.24
N PHE A 667 -8.41 23.40 13.10
CA PHE A 667 -8.98 23.06 11.81
C PHE A 667 -10.14 24.03 11.51
N PRO A 668 -10.31 24.50 10.28
CA PRO A 668 -11.33 25.51 9.98
C PRO A 668 -12.75 24.94 10.15
N ASN A 669 -13.55 25.54 11.02
CA ASN A 669 -14.92 25.10 11.34
C ASN A 669 -15.98 25.53 10.33
N ASN A 670 -15.63 26.39 9.37
CA ASN A 670 -16.58 26.99 8.41
C ASN A 670 -16.32 26.61 6.97
N VAL A 671 -15.60 25.53 6.72
CA VAL A 671 -15.28 25.03 5.38
C VAL A 671 -16.30 23.99 4.98
N ASP A 672 -16.87 24.13 3.78
CA ASP A 672 -17.78 23.13 3.22
C ASP A 672 -16.96 21.93 2.70
N LEU A 673 -16.85 20.89 3.51
CA LEU A 673 -16.10 19.65 3.24
C LEU A 673 -17.05 18.46 3.03
N GLN A 674 -18.18 18.66 2.36
CA GLN A 674 -19.21 17.63 2.23
C GLN A 674 -18.73 16.32 1.60
N CYS A 675 -17.69 16.37 0.77
CA CYS A 675 -17.13 15.20 0.10
C CYS A 675 -15.99 14.53 0.87
N LEU A 676 -15.51 15.11 2.00
CA LEU A 676 -14.34 14.62 2.72
C LEU A 676 -14.63 13.24 3.34
N GLU A 677 -13.85 12.24 2.96
CA GLU A 677 -13.95 10.88 3.47
C GLU A 677 -12.77 10.49 4.35
N ILE A 678 -11.58 11.03 4.09
CA ILE A 678 -10.37 10.73 4.85
C ILE A 678 -9.70 12.03 5.30
N LEU A 679 -9.47 12.14 6.61
CA LEU A 679 -8.72 13.25 7.21
C LEU A 679 -7.61 12.72 8.10
N ASN A 680 -6.35 13.04 7.75
CA ASN A 680 -5.18 12.72 8.54
C ASN A 680 -4.57 14.00 9.15
N LEU A 681 -4.63 14.11 10.47
CA LEU A 681 -4.05 15.16 11.30
C LEU A 681 -3.08 14.59 12.35
N LYS A 682 -2.62 13.35 12.14
CA LYS A 682 -1.71 12.65 13.05
C LYS A 682 -0.42 13.45 13.23
N GLY A 683 0.05 13.59 14.47
CA GLY A 683 1.28 14.32 14.78
C GLY A 683 1.16 15.85 14.71
N CYS A 684 -0.04 16.42 14.50
CA CYS A 684 -0.28 17.87 14.62
C CYS A 684 -0.28 18.27 16.09
N SER A 685 0.91 18.33 16.70
CA SER A 685 1.11 18.47 18.16
C SER A 685 0.56 19.76 18.78
N ASN A 686 0.25 20.79 17.98
CA ASN A 686 -0.36 22.04 18.44
C ASN A 686 -1.87 22.13 18.19
N LEU A 687 -2.49 21.12 17.59
CA LEU A 687 -3.92 21.07 17.39
C LEU A 687 -4.63 20.76 18.71
N LYS A 688 -5.40 21.73 19.24
CA LYS A 688 -6.04 21.67 20.57
C LYS A 688 -7.53 21.38 20.52
N ILE A 689 -8.17 21.64 19.39
CA ILE A 689 -9.61 21.54 19.22
C ILE A 689 -9.90 20.39 18.25
N PHE A 690 -10.80 19.50 18.67
CA PHE A 690 -11.26 18.43 17.79
C PHE A 690 -11.98 19.04 16.58
N PRO A 691 -11.70 18.61 15.34
CA PRO A 691 -12.26 19.19 14.15
C PRO A 691 -13.77 18.95 14.06
N GLU A 692 -14.53 19.99 13.74
CA GLU A 692 -15.95 19.88 13.38
C GLU A 692 -16.03 19.61 11.88
N ILE A 693 -16.35 18.37 11.50
CA ILE A 693 -16.29 17.89 10.13
C ILE A 693 -17.66 17.35 9.70
N SER A 694 -17.88 17.33 8.40
CA SER A 694 -19.12 16.89 7.77
C SER A 694 -19.39 15.37 7.88
N THR A 695 -20.61 14.98 7.58
CA THR A 695 -21.24 13.67 7.77
C THR A 695 -20.66 12.52 6.94
N ASN A 696 -19.79 12.79 5.94
CA ASN A 696 -19.31 11.78 5.00
C ASN A 696 -17.96 11.16 5.39
N LEU A 697 -17.34 11.61 6.49
CA LEU A 697 -16.02 11.14 6.91
C LEU A 697 -16.07 9.64 7.26
N ARG A 698 -15.13 8.88 6.67
CA ARG A 698 -14.96 7.45 6.92
C ARG A 698 -13.74 7.15 7.80
N LYS A 699 -12.66 7.93 7.63
CA LYS A 699 -11.42 7.73 8.39
C LYS A 699 -10.93 9.05 8.97
N LEU A 700 -10.63 9.05 10.26
CA LEU A 700 -10.11 10.20 10.99
C LEU A 700 -8.91 9.80 11.82
N TYR A 701 -7.77 10.40 11.52
CA TYR A 701 -6.53 10.20 12.26
C TYR A 701 -6.13 11.50 12.97
N VAL A 702 -6.25 11.54 14.28
CA VAL A 702 -5.89 12.68 15.14
C VAL A 702 -4.87 12.28 16.22
N GLY A 703 -4.22 11.13 16.06
CA GLY A 703 -3.23 10.62 17.01
C GLY A 703 -2.04 11.59 17.19
N GLY A 704 -1.49 11.69 18.39
CA GLY A 704 -0.37 12.59 18.71
C GLY A 704 -0.68 14.07 18.66
N THR A 705 -1.97 14.46 18.77
CA THR A 705 -2.41 15.86 18.84
C THR A 705 -2.51 16.35 20.29
N ALA A 706 -2.71 17.67 20.47
CA ALA A 706 -2.93 18.30 21.78
C ALA A 706 -4.42 18.49 22.13
N ILE A 707 -5.31 17.73 21.49
CA ILE A 707 -6.76 17.77 21.76
C ILE A 707 -7.01 17.35 23.21
N LYS A 708 -7.81 18.16 23.92
CA LYS A 708 -8.15 17.91 25.31
C LYS A 708 -9.51 17.27 25.49
N GLU A 709 -10.45 17.70 24.70
CA GLU A 709 -11.85 17.28 24.77
C GLU A 709 -12.43 17.05 23.37
N VAL A 710 -13.35 16.11 23.30
CA VAL A 710 -14.15 15.85 22.09
C VAL A 710 -15.58 16.20 22.39
N HIS A 711 -16.10 17.27 21.77
CA HIS A 711 -17.47 17.71 22.00
C HIS A 711 -18.51 16.76 21.39
N LEU A 712 -19.67 16.69 22.04
CA LEU A 712 -20.79 15.84 21.61
C LEU A 712 -21.21 16.16 20.16
N SER A 713 -21.30 17.45 19.84
CA SER A 713 -21.68 17.96 18.51
C SER A 713 -20.73 17.53 17.40
N SER A 714 -19.44 17.39 17.71
CA SER A 714 -18.43 16.98 16.73
C SER A 714 -18.55 15.50 16.33
N ILE A 715 -19.16 14.66 17.16
CA ILE A 715 -19.34 13.22 16.92
C ILE A 715 -20.69 12.91 16.27
N GLU A 716 -21.74 13.64 16.62
CA GLU A 716 -23.10 13.40 16.11
C GLU A 716 -23.20 13.46 14.59
N GLY A 717 -22.33 14.25 13.95
CA GLY A 717 -22.21 14.33 12.49
C GLY A 717 -21.50 13.15 11.81
N LEU A 718 -20.76 12.32 12.54
CA LEU A 718 -19.84 11.32 11.98
C LEU A 718 -20.47 9.92 11.79
N SER A 719 -21.69 9.86 11.28
CA SER A 719 -22.47 8.61 11.17
C SER A 719 -21.83 7.54 10.26
N ARG A 720 -20.94 7.93 9.34
CA ARG A 720 -20.26 7.04 8.39
C ARG A 720 -18.85 6.68 8.80
N LEU A 721 -18.38 7.13 9.97
CA LEU A 721 -17.01 6.91 10.42
C LEU A 721 -16.75 5.41 10.67
N GLN A 722 -15.75 4.87 9.98
CA GLN A 722 -15.33 3.47 10.06
C GLN A 722 -14.06 3.31 10.88
N GLU A 723 -13.17 4.31 10.84
CA GLU A 723 -11.88 4.27 11.51
C GLU A 723 -11.60 5.59 12.21
N LEU A 724 -11.28 5.52 13.52
CA LEU A 724 -10.87 6.63 14.34
C LEU A 724 -9.59 6.29 15.06
N ASN A 725 -8.51 7.05 14.81
CA ASN A 725 -7.24 6.91 15.50
C ASN A 725 -6.96 8.13 16.36
N MET A 726 -6.87 7.93 17.66
CA MET A 726 -6.55 8.93 18.70
C MET A 726 -5.35 8.52 19.55
N GLN A 727 -4.51 7.59 19.09
CA GLN A 727 -3.33 7.12 19.81
C GLN A 727 -2.40 8.28 20.13
N TYR A 728 -1.74 8.23 21.30
CA TYR A 728 -0.77 9.24 21.74
C TYR A 728 -1.34 10.66 21.91
N CYS A 729 -2.66 10.81 22.07
CA CYS A 729 -3.26 12.09 22.49
C CYS A 729 -3.10 12.27 24.01
N GLU A 730 -1.87 12.59 24.46
CA GLU A 730 -1.52 12.66 25.90
C GLU A 730 -2.32 13.70 26.70
N LYS A 731 -2.95 14.66 26.02
CA LYS A 731 -3.73 15.74 26.66
C LYS A 731 -5.23 15.48 26.68
N LEU A 732 -5.67 14.35 26.17
CA LEU A 732 -7.09 14.00 26.10
C LEU A 732 -7.59 13.63 27.50
N GLU A 733 -8.51 14.45 28.03
CA GLU A 733 -9.04 14.31 29.40
C GLU A 733 -10.31 13.44 29.43
N SER A 734 -11.13 13.50 28.40
CA SER A 734 -12.39 12.75 28.33
C SER A 734 -12.88 12.50 26.90
N LEU A 735 -13.61 11.40 26.75
CA LEU A 735 -14.35 11.08 25.55
C LEU A 735 -15.86 11.16 25.85
N PRO A 736 -16.66 11.72 24.94
CA PRO A 736 -18.10 11.79 25.13
C PRO A 736 -18.75 10.40 25.14
N SER A 737 -19.72 10.19 26.00
CA SER A 737 -20.39 8.90 26.18
C SER A 737 -21.12 8.37 24.94
N ASN A 738 -21.43 9.25 23.97
CA ASN A 738 -22.10 8.90 22.72
C ASN A 738 -21.16 8.39 21.62
N ILE A 739 -19.85 8.29 21.87
CA ILE A 739 -18.91 7.65 20.93
C ILE A 739 -19.34 6.20 20.62
N CYS A 740 -19.99 5.53 21.57
CA CYS A 740 -20.57 4.19 21.38
C CYS A 740 -21.76 4.17 20.40
N LYS A 741 -22.33 5.33 20.02
CA LYS A 741 -23.42 5.46 19.04
C LYS A 741 -22.92 5.49 17.58
N LEU A 742 -21.61 5.57 17.36
CA LEU A 742 -21.02 5.47 16.02
C LEU A 742 -21.17 4.04 15.48
N GLN A 743 -22.34 3.74 14.92
CA GLN A 743 -22.69 2.38 14.46
C GLN A 743 -21.78 1.86 13.33
N GLY A 744 -21.14 2.75 12.59
CA GLY A 744 -20.22 2.43 11.49
C GLY A 744 -18.77 2.13 11.94
N LEU A 745 -18.41 2.44 13.19
CA LEU A 745 -17.03 2.37 13.65
C LEU A 745 -16.53 0.91 13.73
N GLN A 746 -15.54 0.59 12.91
CA GLN A 746 -14.93 -0.74 12.82
C GLN A 746 -13.60 -0.80 13.57
N ASN A 747 -12.83 0.29 13.51
CA ASN A 747 -11.51 0.39 14.11
C ASN A 747 -11.43 1.65 14.98
N PHE A 748 -11.09 1.44 16.26
CA PHE A 748 -10.84 2.53 17.21
C PHE A 748 -9.50 2.30 17.89
N PHE A 749 -8.58 3.27 17.78
CA PHE A 749 -7.23 3.18 18.30
C PHE A 749 -6.89 4.34 19.22
#